data_592087fa972fd73da3e448004e298aeb
#
_entry.id   592087fa972fd73da3e448004e298aeb
#
_cell.length_a   1.000
_cell.length_b   1.000
_cell.length_c   1.000
_cell.angle_alpha   90.00
_cell.angle_beta   90.00
_cell.angle_gamma   90.00
#
_symmetry.space_group_name_H-M   'P 1'
#
loop_
_entity.id
_entity.type
_entity.pdbx_description
1 polymer ?
#
loop_
_entity_poly.entity_id
_entity_poly.type
_entity_poly.pdbx_seq_one_letter_code
_entity_poly.pdbx_strand_id
1 'polypeptide(L)'
;MSIRDSIKERILILDGAMGTMIQGYNLTEKDFRGRLELLQMLNYQGNNDMLNLTRPDVIEDIHRRYLKAGADIITTNTFSSQRVSQADYHLESSARDMALEGAKIARKCADEFSTADKPRFVAGSIGPTNKTCSMSPDVSDPAKRDLTYDSLFESYSEQVAAMIEGGIDVILIETIFDTLNAKVAVDASISEMCKAGVDLPVMLSVTITDLSGRTLSGQTLDAFLASVSSYPIFSIGLNCSFGAEQMRPYLKELSAKAPYYISIYPNAGLPNSMGLYDETADTMVPQMATYIDDKLVNIIGGCCGTTDDFIAGYAKIVKGKSPHIPVEWPKEIILSGLEQFRLSPEITFVNVGERCNVAGSRKFLRLIKEKNYEEALTIARKQVDDGALVLDINMDDGLLEAKEEMVHFLNMVSSEPEIARVPLMIDSSDWSVVVAALKCVQGKSIVNSISLKEGEDSFIQHAKDVLRYGAAVVVMCFDEEGQATSFERRIEIASRAYKILTEKVGFPAQDIIFDPNILAICTGMKEHNSYALDFIRAAEWIKKNLPGAHVSGGVSNLSFSFRGNNYIREAMHAVFLYHAIQAGMDFGIVNPATKVTYADIPEAHLKIIEDVVLDRVEGSDELLIDLANKILEQKDEQVENGVNHSSSDQEAWRSESLEERLVYALRKGISTYLNEDIHEALQKYSRAVDVIEGPLMRGMNEVGDLFGAGKMFLPQVVKTARTMKDAVAILQPYIEKEKVGGKAIAGKVLLATVKGDVHDIGKNIVGVVMACNNYEVIDMGVMVPADKIIKKAKEEKVDLIGLSGLITPSLQEMVNDVVAFKEAGLNIPVMIGGATTSQLHVALKIAPLYDSPVVWIKDASVNPSIAAVLLNKRERENFCKELNKTYECLRAGYKEQQLKILSLDKARENKLNLFE
;
A
#
# COMPACT_ATOMS: atom_id res chain seq x y z
N MET A 1 6.88 23.24 -29.50
CA MET A 1 7.02 23.45 -28.05
C MET A 1 6.74 22.12 -27.38
N SER A 2 7.64 21.63 -26.52
CA SER A 2 7.45 20.37 -25.82
C SER A 2 6.49 20.54 -24.61
N ILE A 3 5.98 19.43 -24.08
CA ILE A 3 5.18 19.49 -22.84
C ILE A 3 6.04 20.01 -21.66
N ARG A 4 7.34 19.69 -21.63
CA ARG A 4 8.32 20.18 -20.62
C ARG A 4 8.49 21.71 -20.65
N ASP A 5 8.28 22.35 -21.82
CA ASP A 5 8.33 23.80 -21.94
C ASP A 5 6.98 24.42 -21.60
N SER A 6 5.90 23.85 -22.15
CA SER A 6 4.54 24.37 -21.98
C SER A 6 4.09 24.46 -20.52
N ILE A 7 4.46 23.45 -19.69
CA ILE A 7 4.05 23.39 -18.28
C ILE A 7 4.72 24.49 -17.40
N LYS A 8 5.87 25.03 -17.85
CA LYS A 8 6.55 26.13 -17.15
C LYS A 8 5.86 27.46 -17.38
N GLU A 9 5.23 27.62 -18.54
CA GLU A 9 4.62 28.88 -18.97
C GLU A 9 3.17 29.02 -18.55
N ARG A 10 2.43 27.90 -18.53
CA ARG A 10 0.98 27.91 -18.26
C ARG A 10 0.48 26.64 -17.62
N ILE A 11 -0.69 26.74 -17.00
CA ILE A 11 -1.42 25.56 -16.52
C ILE A 11 -1.94 24.79 -17.74
N LEU A 12 -1.67 23.48 -17.79
CA LEU A 12 -2.13 22.58 -18.84
C LEU A 12 -3.46 21.96 -18.46
N ILE A 13 -4.27 21.65 -19.46
CA ILE A 13 -5.59 21.01 -19.30
C ILE A 13 -5.49 19.59 -19.80
N LEU A 14 -5.64 18.64 -18.89
CA LEU A 14 -5.89 17.22 -19.22
C LEU A 14 -7.36 17.07 -19.61
N ASP A 15 -7.68 16.06 -20.38
CA ASP A 15 -9.05 15.72 -20.73
C ASP A 15 -9.91 15.25 -19.55
N GLY A 16 -11.12 14.78 -19.83
CA GLY A 16 -12.05 14.22 -18.85
C GLY A 16 -12.20 12.70 -18.97
N ALA A 17 -13.22 12.18 -18.32
CA ALA A 17 -13.46 10.75 -18.22
C ALA A 17 -13.81 10.08 -19.56
N MET A 18 -12.93 9.24 -20.08
CA MET A 18 -13.18 8.43 -21.28
C MET A 18 -14.40 7.50 -21.07
N GLY A 19 -14.44 6.79 -19.95
CA GLY A 19 -15.53 5.86 -19.62
C GLY A 19 -16.90 6.54 -19.55
N THR A 20 -17.00 7.73 -18.92
CA THR A 20 -18.24 8.52 -18.86
C THR A 20 -18.72 8.91 -20.26
N MET A 21 -17.81 9.32 -21.12
CA MET A 21 -18.15 9.67 -22.49
C MET A 21 -18.60 8.45 -23.29
N ILE A 22 -17.95 7.30 -23.16
CA ILE A 22 -18.35 6.04 -23.81
C ILE A 22 -19.77 5.64 -23.41
N GLN A 23 -20.11 5.76 -22.12
CA GLN A 23 -21.47 5.45 -21.63
C GLN A 23 -22.54 6.26 -22.34
N GLY A 24 -22.25 7.51 -22.72
CA GLY A 24 -23.18 8.37 -23.47
C GLY A 24 -23.56 7.83 -24.85
N TYR A 25 -22.80 6.92 -25.43
CA TYR A 25 -23.08 6.27 -26.72
C TYR A 25 -24.06 5.09 -26.62
N ASN A 26 -24.36 4.62 -25.41
CA ASN A 26 -25.24 3.46 -25.18
C ASN A 26 -24.85 2.23 -26.03
N LEU A 27 -23.55 1.90 -26.05
CA LEU A 27 -23.00 0.79 -26.82
C LEU A 27 -23.52 -0.55 -26.31
N THR A 28 -23.76 -1.48 -27.23
CA THR A 28 -24.23 -2.83 -26.95
C THR A 28 -23.09 -3.84 -27.04
N GLU A 29 -23.29 -5.06 -26.52
CA GLU A 29 -22.33 -6.16 -26.66
C GLU A 29 -21.87 -6.36 -28.13
N LYS A 30 -22.74 -6.13 -29.10
CA LYS A 30 -22.41 -6.21 -30.54
C LYS A 30 -21.35 -5.17 -30.92
N ASP A 31 -21.39 -3.98 -30.34
CA ASP A 31 -20.41 -2.92 -30.59
C ASP A 31 -19.04 -3.29 -30.02
N PHE A 32 -19.02 -3.87 -28.80
CA PHE A 32 -17.79 -4.35 -28.20
C PHE A 32 -17.20 -5.52 -28.96
N ARG A 33 -18.00 -6.48 -29.45
CA ARG A 33 -17.49 -7.62 -30.25
C ARG A 33 -16.98 -7.20 -31.63
N GLY A 34 -17.62 -6.24 -32.27
CA GLY A 34 -17.27 -5.81 -33.61
C GLY A 34 -17.27 -6.99 -34.61
N ARG A 35 -16.14 -7.15 -35.31
CA ARG A 35 -15.91 -8.25 -36.26
C ARG A 35 -14.91 -9.30 -35.78
N LEU A 36 -14.50 -9.21 -34.51
CA LEU A 36 -13.49 -10.11 -33.95
C LEU A 36 -14.11 -11.51 -33.70
N GLU A 37 -13.31 -12.55 -33.98
CA GLU A 37 -13.66 -13.93 -33.63
C GLU A 37 -13.44 -14.18 -32.14
N LEU A 38 -14.44 -13.89 -31.33
CA LEU A 38 -14.41 -13.96 -29.88
C LEU A 38 -15.23 -15.12 -29.31
N LEU A 39 -14.91 -15.54 -28.12
CA LEU A 39 -15.62 -16.60 -27.42
C LEU A 39 -17.11 -16.21 -27.24
N GLN A 40 -18.02 -16.99 -27.80
CA GLN A 40 -19.46 -16.68 -27.79
C GLN A 40 -20.07 -16.66 -26.38
N MET A 41 -19.41 -17.34 -25.42
CA MET A 41 -19.89 -17.50 -24.05
C MET A 41 -19.52 -16.32 -23.13
N LEU A 42 -18.65 -15.39 -23.57
CA LEU A 42 -18.21 -14.26 -22.77
C LEU A 42 -18.93 -12.98 -23.18
N ASN A 43 -19.15 -12.10 -22.21
CA ASN A 43 -19.63 -10.75 -22.46
C ASN A 43 -18.45 -9.77 -22.38
N TYR A 44 -18.29 -8.96 -23.42
CA TYR A 44 -17.20 -7.99 -23.53
C TYR A 44 -17.67 -6.55 -23.27
N GLN A 45 -18.97 -6.34 -23.04
CA GLN A 45 -19.49 -5.03 -22.68
C GLN A 45 -18.87 -4.57 -21.36
N GLY A 46 -18.28 -3.36 -21.36
CA GLY A 46 -17.53 -2.81 -20.24
C GLY A 46 -16.00 -2.85 -20.44
N ASN A 47 -15.48 -3.66 -21.38
CA ASN A 47 -14.06 -3.58 -21.78
C ASN A 47 -13.85 -2.41 -22.75
N ASN A 48 -13.73 -1.20 -22.18
CA ASN A 48 -13.63 0.03 -22.97
C ASN A 48 -12.41 0.07 -23.89
N ASP A 49 -11.31 -0.54 -23.50
CA ASP A 49 -10.06 -0.58 -24.28
C ASP A 49 -10.21 -1.35 -25.59
N MET A 50 -11.10 -2.34 -25.60
CA MET A 50 -11.42 -3.13 -26.79
C MET A 50 -12.04 -2.26 -27.90
N LEU A 51 -12.68 -1.16 -27.56
CA LEU A 51 -13.28 -0.23 -28.52
C LEU A 51 -12.24 0.43 -29.43
N ASN A 52 -10.96 0.45 -29.04
CA ASN A 52 -9.87 0.87 -29.93
C ASN A 52 -9.83 0.03 -31.21
N LEU A 53 -10.19 -1.26 -31.11
CA LEU A 53 -10.18 -2.21 -32.22
C LEU A 53 -11.55 -2.31 -32.91
N THR A 54 -12.63 -2.19 -32.14
CA THR A 54 -13.99 -2.51 -32.62
C THR A 54 -14.80 -1.28 -33.01
N ARG A 55 -14.62 -0.16 -32.28
CA ARG A 55 -15.31 1.13 -32.50
C ARG A 55 -14.35 2.32 -32.39
N PRO A 56 -13.27 2.35 -33.21
CA PRO A 56 -12.33 3.48 -33.19
C PRO A 56 -13.02 4.82 -33.50
N ASP A 57 -14.11 4.82 -34.25
CA ASP A 57 -14.94 5.99 -34.56
C ASP A 57 -15.47 6.69 -33.29
N VAL A 58 -15.88 5.93 -32.28
CA VAL A 58 -16.37 6.44 -30.99
C VAL A 58 -15.21 7.08 -30.22
N ILE A 59 -14.07 6.40 -30.13
CA ILE A 59 -12.90 6.90 -29.41
C ILE A 59 -12.35 8.17 -30.08
N GLU A 60 -12.24 8.20 -31.40
CA GLU A 60 -11.88 9.42 -32.16
C GLU A 60 -12.83 10.59 -31.88
N ASP A 61 -14.15 10.36 -31.86
CA ASP A 61 -15.11 11.42 -31.58
C ASP A 61 -14.93 11.99 -30.16
N ILE A 62 -14.75 11.14 -29.17
CA ILE A 62 -14.51 11.56 -27.77
C ILE A 62 -13.24 12.43 -27.68
N HIS A 63 -12.12 11.98 -28.24
CA HIS A 63 -10.89 12.77 -28.27
C HIS A 63 -11.08 14.14 -28.93
N ARG A 64 -11.78 14.18 -30.09
CA ARG A 64 -12.07 15.44 -30.77
C ARG A 64 -12.95 16.38 -29.94
N ARG A 65 -13.92 15.84 -29.20
CA ARG A 65 -14.76 16.65 -28.29
C ARG A 65 -13.92 17.30 -27.21
N TYR A 66 -13.03 16.54 -26.52
CA TYR A 66 -12.14 17.09 -25.51
C TYR A 66 -11.14 18.12 -26.08
N LEU A 67 -10.57 17.85 -27.25
CA LEU A 67 -9.68 18.81 -27.92
C LEU A 67 -10.40 20.10 -28.32
N LYS A 68 -11.63 20.02 -28.81
CA LYS A 68 -12.49 21.18 -29.11
C LYS A 68 -12.84 21.98 -27.84
N ALA A 69 -13.09 21.29 -26.73
CA ALA A 69 -13.35 21.89 -25.42
C ALA A 69 -12.14 22.64 -24.87
N GLY A 70 -10.94 22.32 -25.34
CA GLY A 70 -9.72 23.04 -24.99
C GLY A 70 -8.64 22.24 -24.29
N ALA A 71 -8.78 20.90 -24.17
CA ALA A 71 -7.75 20.03 -23.60
C ALA A 71 -6.41 20.21 -24.31
N ASP A 72 -5.33 20.34 -23.57
CA ASP A 72 -3.96 20.39 -24.05
C ASP A 72 -3.36 18.99 -24.14
N ILE A 73 -3.77 18.11 -23.25
CA ILE A 73 -3.34 16.71 -23.12
C ILE A 73 -4.60 15.85 -23.23
N ILE A 74 -4.56 14.83 -24.08
CA ILE A 74 -5.59 13.79 -24.13
C ILE A 74 -4.98 12.46 -23.70
N THR A 75 -5.76 11.68 -22.95
CA THR A 75 -5.34 10.36 -22.47
C THR A 75 -5.75 9.27 -23.46
N THR A 76 -4.87 8.34 -23.75
CA THR A 76 -5.21 7.18 -24.60
C THR A 76 -6.29 6.32 -23.92
N ASN A 77 -7.14 5.67 -24.69
CA ASN A 77 -8.09 4.69 -24.17
C ASN A 77 -7.40 3.33 -23.94
N THR A 78 -6.43 3.30 -23.01
CA THR A 78 -5.55 2.15 -22.78
C THR A 78 -5.40 1.80 -21.29
N PHE A 79 -6.31 2.31 -20.45
CA PHE A 79 -6.27 2.17 -18.99
C PHE A 79 -6.10 0.72 -18.52
N SER A 80 -6.76 -0.24 -19.16
CA SER A 80 -6.70 -1.66 -18.87
C SER A 80 -6.08 -2.51 -20.00
N SER A 81 -5.34 -1.88 -20.92
CA SER A 81 -4.70 -2.57 -22.06
C SER A 81 -3.43 -3.34 -21.68
N GLN A 82 -3.45 -4.05 -20.55
CA GLN A 82 -2.37 -4.93 -20.10
C GLN A 82 -2.87 -6.36 -19.90
N ARG A 83 -1.98 -7.34 -20.12
CA ARG A 83 -2.32 -8.77 -20.10
C ARG A 83 -3.05 -9.19 -18.80
N VAL A 84 -2.58 -8.65 -17.66
CA VAL A 84 -3.14 -8.99 -16.34
C VAL A 84 -4.64 -8.62 -16.26
N SER A 85 -5.01 -7.40 -16.69
CA SER A 85 -6.41 -6.97 -16.69
C SER A 85 -7.22 -7.63 -17.83
N GLN A 86 -6.62 -7.84 -19.00
CA GLN A 86 -7.30 -8.48 -20.13
C GLN A 86 -7.50 -9.98 -19.97
N ALA A 87 -6.84 -10.59 -18.97
CA ALA A 87 -7.06 -12.01 -18.62
C ALA A 87 -8.51 -12.29 -18.17
N ASP A 88 -9.18 -11.31 -17.55
CA ASP A 88 -10.59 -11.43 -17.13
C ASP A 88 -11.55 -11.62 -18.34
N TYR A 89 -11.12 -11.13 -19.50
CA TYR A 89 -11.84 -11.25 -20.75
C TYR A 89 -11.28 -12.33 -21.70
N HIS A 90 -10.23 -13.06 -21.27
CA HIS A 90 -9.44 -13.98 -22.12
C HIS A 90 -8.90 -13.29 -23.39
N LEU A 91 -8.46 -12.04 -23.25
CA LEU A 91 -7.95 -11.19 -24.32
C LEU A 91 -6.50 -10.79 -24.14
N GLU A 92 -5.71 -11.57 -23.38
CA GLU A 92 -4.30 -11.30 -23.09
C GLU A 92 -3.48 -11.08 -24.37
N SER A 93 -3.78 -11.84 -25.42
CA SER A 93 -3.12 -11.74 -26.71
C SER A 93 -3.44 -10.45 -27.49
N SER A 94 -4.55 -9.78 -27.14
CA SER A 94 -4.99 -8.55 -27.82
C SER A 94 -4.61 -7.28 -27.05
N ALA A 95 -4.04 -7.41 -25.85
CA ALA A 95 -3.69 -6.29 -24.99
C ALA A 95 -2.73 -5.30 -25.68
N ARG A 96 -1.71 -5.84 -26.35
CA ARG A 96 -0.75 -5.03 -27.11
C ARG A 96 -1.40 -4.23 -28.24
N ASP A 97 -2.29 -4.88 -29.01
CA ASP A 97 -2.97 -4.23 -30.14
C ASP A 97 -3.93 -3.15 -29.65
N MET A 98 -4.63 -3.38 -28.53
CA MET A 98 -5.49 -2.37 -27.87
C MET A 98 -4.65 -1.14 -27.48
N ALA A 99 -3.49 -1.34 -26.84
CA ALA A 99 -2.59 -0.26 -26.46
C ALA A 99 -2.05 0.51 -27.65
N LEU A 100 -1.62 -0.20 -28.70
CA LEU A 100 -1.08 0.39 -29.91
C LEU A 100 -2.10 1.24 -30.66
N GLU A 101 -3.30 0.66 -30.93
CA GLU A 101 -4.33 1.37 -31.67
C GLU A 101 -4.93 2.52 -30.85
N GLY A 102 -5.08 2.36 -29.53
CA GLY A 102 -5.49 3.46 -28.65
C GLY A 102 -4.55 4.66 -28.72
N ALA A 103 -3.23 4.40 -28.72
CA ALA A 103 -2.23 5.46 -28.85
C ALA A 103 -2.25 6.12 -30.26
N LYS A 104 -2.37 5.32 -31.32
CA LYS A 104 -2.48 5.85 -32.70
C LYS A 104 -3.73 6.72 -32.90
N ILE A 105 -4.87 6.29 -32.36
CA ILE A 105 -6.12 7.06 -32.42
C ILE A 105 -5.95 8.42 -31.74
N ALA A 106 -5.41 8.43 -30.51
CA ALA A 106 -5.16 9.65 -29.78
C ALA A 106 -4.16 10.56 -30.50
N ARG A 107 -3.06 10.00 -31.02
CA ARG A 107 -2.04 10.75 -31.79
C ARG A 107 -2.66 11.44 -33.02
N LYS A 108 -3.42 10.68 -33.80
CA LYS A 108 -4.12 11.20 -34.97
C LYS A 108 -4.99 12.41 -34.60
N CYS A 109 -5.79 12.28 -33.55
CA CYS A 109 -6.68 13.36 -33.10
C CYS A 109 -5.90 14.57 -32.58
N ALA A 110 -4.83 14.34 -31.81
CA ALA A 110 -3.98 15.42 -31.30
C ALA A 110 -3.30 16.20 -32.44
N ASP A 111 -2.84 15.52 -33.48
CA ASP A 111 -2.22 16.16 -34.66
C ASP A 111 -3.20 17.01 -35.45
N GLU A 112 -4.48 16.58 -35.56
CA GLU A 112 -5.54 17.36 -36.23
C GLU A 112 -5.78 18.72 -35.54
N PHE A 113 -5.60 18.81 -34.22
CA PHE A 113 -5.89 20.02 -33.42
C PHE A 113 -4.63 20.77 -32.96
N SER A 114 -3.46 20.23 -33.19
CA SER A 114 -2.21 20.86 -32.78
C SER A 114 -1.86 22.05 -33.67
N THR A 115 -1.47 23.16 -33.03
CA THR A 115 -0.98 24.35 -33.73
C THR A 115 0.35 24.79 -33.12
N ALA A 116 1.08 25.67 -33.81
CA ALA A 116 2.35 26.19 -33.29
C ALA A 116 2.18 26.90 -31.93
N ASP A 117 1.06 27.62 -31.75
CA ASP A 117 0.75 28.37 -30.54
C ASP A 117 0.07 27.54 -29.45
N LYS A 118 -0.57 26.43 -29.85
CA LYS A 118 -1.25 25.52 -28.92
C LYS A 118 -1.01 24.06 -29.32
N PRO A 119 0.18 23.52 -29.01
CA PRO A 119 0.44 22.11 -29.25
C PRO A 119 -0.48 21.23 -28.39
N ARG A 120 -0.80 20.03 -28.91
CA ARG A 120 -1.61 19.01 -28.21
C ARG A 120 -0.73 17.80 -27.96
N PHE A 121 -0.89 17.24 -26.78
CA PHE A 121 -0.08 16.13 -26.30
C PHE A 121 -0.93 14.88 -26.06
N VAL A 122 -0.32 13.72 -26.21
CA VAL A 122 -0.95 12.43 -25.96
C VAL A 122 -0.29 11.79 -24.73
N ALA A 123 -1.08 11.56 -23.72
CA ALA A 123 -0.67 10.82 -22.53
C ALA A 123 -1.08 9.34 -22.67
N GLY A 124 -0.07 8.46 -22.69
CA GLY A 124 -0.30 7.02 -22.65
C GLY A 124 -0.77 6.60 -21.26
N SER A 125 -2.06 6.30 -21.12
CA SER A 125 -2.69 5.91 -19.86
C SER A 125 -2.33 4.48 -19.49
N ILE A 126 -1.81 4.30 -18.28
CA ILE A 126 -1.53 3.02 -17.60
C ILE A 126 -2.32 3.02 -16.31
N GLY A 127 -3.42 2.28 -16.28
CA GLY A 127 -4.21 2.08 -15.08
C GLY A 127 -3.62 1.01 -14.16
N PRO A 128 -4.15 0.87 -12.95
CA PRO A 128 -3.83 -0.23 -12.06
C PRO A 128 -4.39 -1.53 -12.64
N THR A 129 -3.79 -2.66 -12.24
CA THR A 129 -4.38 -3.97 -12.51
C THR A 129 -5.41 -4.32 -11.43
N ASN A 130 -6.26 -5.31 -11.71
CA ASN A 130 -7.17 -5.92 -10.73
C ASN A 130 -6.46 -6.75 -9.66
N LYS A 131 -5.12 -6.93 -9.75
CA LYS A 131 -4.27 -7.66 -8.81
C LYS A 131 -3.16 -6.75 -8.29
N THR A 132 -2.73 -7.02 -7.06
CA THR A 132 -1.68 -6.23 -6.40
C THR A 132 -0.45 -7.08 -6.07
N CYS A 133 0.72 -6.44 -6.10
CA CYS A 133 1.98 -7.06 -5.68
C CYS A 133 2.20 -6.95 -4.16
N SER A 134 1.55 -6.00 -3.47
CA SER A 134 1.80 -5.74 -2.05
C SER A 134 0.83 -6.42 -1.10
N MET A 135 -0.37 -6.81 -1.56
CA MET A 135 -1.42 -7.38 -0.71
C MET A 135 -1.66 -8.85 -1.04
N SER A 136 -1.98 -9.64 -0.01
CA SER A 136 -2.40 -11.03 -0.21
C SER A 136 -3.86 -11.11 -0.65
N PRO A 137 -4.19 -11.94 -1.63
CA PRO A 137 -5.57 -12.27 -1.98
C PRO A 137 -6.20 -13.30 -1.02
N ASP A 138 -5.39 -13.91 -0.14
CA ASP A 138 -5.80 -14.97 0.76
C ASP A 138 -5.53 -14.59 2.21
N VAL A 139 -6.58 -14.44 2.99
CA VAL A 139 -6.50 -14.07 4.42
C VAL A 139 -5.77 -15.13 5.24
N SER A 140 -5.87 -16.39 4.85
CA SER A 140 -5.21 -17.48 5.57
C SER A 140 -3.73 -17.62 5.23
N ASP A 141 -3.27 -16.98 4.15
CA ASP A 141 -1.87 -16.97 3.74
C ASP A 141 -1.44 -15.54 3.38
N PRO A 142 -1.04 -14.74 4.37
CA PRO A 142 -0.63 -13.34 4.14
C PRO A 142 0.64 -13.21 3.30
N ALA A 143 1.42 -14.27 3.13
CA ALA A 143 2.59 -14.27 2.26
C ALA A 143 2.25 -14.51 0.79
N LYS A 144 1.06 -15.03 0.49
CA LYS A 144 0.63 -15.33 -0.88
C LYS A 144 0.50 -14.05 -1.71
N ARG A 145 0.90 -14.15 -2.97
CA ARG A 145 0.71 -13.10 -3.98
C ARG A 145 0.21 -13.74 -5.28
N ASP A 146 -0.84 -13.17 -5.86
CA ASP A 146 -1.34 -13.60 -7.18
C ASP A 146 -0.56 -12.97 -8.32
N LEU A 147 0.21 -11.93 -8.02
CA LEU A 147 0.98 -11.18 -8.98
C LEU A 147 2.38 -10.93 -8.44
N THR A 148 3.39 -11.26 -9.24
CA THR A 148 4.78 -10.97 -8.91
C THR A 148 5.25 -9.71 -9.61
N TYR A 149 6.30 -9.05 -9.06
CA TYR A 149 6.96 -7.92 -9.69
C TYR A 149 7.31 -8.22 -11.17
N ASP A 150 7.93 -9.37 -11.43
CA ASP A 150 8.41 -9.73 -12.77
C ASP A 150 7.26 -9.94 -13.76
N SER A 151 6.20 -10.64 -13.36
CA SER A 151 5.04 -10.88 -14.24
C SER A 151 4.28 -9.57 -14.55
N LEU A 152 4.19 -8.66 -13.58
CA LEU A 152 3.60 -7.35 -13.79
C LEU A 152 4.51 -6.46 -14.66
N PHE A 153 5.84 -6.53 -14.45
CA PHE A 153 6.82 -5.82 -15.27
C PHE A 153 6.70 -6.20 -16.75
N GLU A 154 6.61 -7.49 -17.05
CA GLU A 154 6.40 -7.97 -18.43
C GLU A 154 5.09 -7.42 -19.02
N SER A 155 4.02 -7.43 -18.26
CA SER A 155 2.71 -6.96 -18.71
C SER A 155 2.70 -5.45 -18.99
N TYR A 156 3.29 -4.64 -18.12
CA TYR A 156 3.42 -3.20 -18.37
C TYR A 156 4.43 -2.87 -19.46
N SER A 157 5.52 -3.61 -19.57
CA SER A 157 6.50 -3.42 -20.64
C SER A 157 5.88 -3.57 -22.03
N GLU A 158 5.03 -4.58 -22.24
CA GLU A 158 4.31 -4.78 -23.50
C GLU A 158 3.39 -3.59 -23.81
N GLN A 159 2.62 -3.11 -22.82
CA GLN A 159 1.72 -1.97 -22.96
C GLN A 159 2.49 -0.69 -23.28
N VAL A 160 3.55 -0.39 -22.52
CA VAL A 160 4.38 0.81 -22.72
C VAL A 160 5.05 0.80 -24.10
N ALA A 161 5.66 -0.33 -24.48
CA ALA A 161 6.28 -0.47 -25.80
C ALA A 161 5.29 -0.18 -26.94
N ALA A 162 4.08 -0.72 -26.86
CA ALA A 162 3.02 -0.49 -27.84
C ALA A 162 2.58 0.99 -27.89
N MET A 163 2.45 1.65 -26.74
CA MET A 163 2.07 3.06 -26.69
C MET A 163 3.17 3.98 -27.23
N ILE A 164 4.45 3.68 -26.94
CA ILE A 164 5.59 4.41 -27.53
C ILE A 164 5.57 4.27 -29.05
N GLU A 165 5.38 3.05 -29.58
CA GLU A 165 5.23 2.80 -31.02
C GLU A 165 4.06 3.59 -31.63
N GLY A 166 2.96 3.73 -30.87
CA GLY A 166 1.77 4.48 -31.24
C GLY A 166 1.94 6.00 -31.21
N GLY A 167 3.06 6.52 -30.69
CA GLY A 167 3.44 7.94 -30.74
C GLY A 167 2.92 8.79 -29.59
N ILE A 168 2.92 8.30 -28.37
CA ILE A 168 2.62 9.10 -27.16
C ILE A 168 3.71 10.14 -26.87
N ASP A 169 3.35 11.23 -26.18
CA ASP A 169 4.27 12.30 -25.76
C ASP A 169 4.66 12.19 -24.28
N VAL A 170 3.86 11.50 -23.48
CA VAL A 170 4.04 11.35 -22.03
C VAL A 170 3.45 10.03 -21.56
N ILE A 171 4.03 9.44 -20.54
CA ILE A 171 3.52 8.23 -19.88
C ILE A 171 2.74 8.67 -18.63
N LEU A 172 1.48 8.27 -18.50
CA LEU A 172 0.61 8.57 -17.37
C LEU A 172 0.25 7.29 -16.63
N ILE A 173 0.85 7.08 -15.47
CA ILE A 173 0.51 6.01 -14.53
C ILE A 173 -0.51 6.59 -13.56
N GLU A 174 -1.77 6.16 -13.66
CA GLU A 174 -2.88 6.80 -12.97
C GLU A 174 -3.71 5.84 -12.11
N THR A 175 -4.51 6.44 -11.23
CA THR A 175 -5.38 5.71 -10.29
C THR A 175 -4.58 4.74 -9.41
N ILE A 176 -3.40 5.18 -8.99
CA ILE A 176 -2.46 4.38 -8.20
C ILE A 176 -3.04 4.18 -6.81
N PHE A 177 -3.36 2.93 -6.47
CA PHE A 177 -3.78 2.53 -5.12
C PHE A 177 -2.81 1.54 -4.45
N ASP A 178 -1.84 1.00 -5.21
CA ASP A 178 -0.75 0.14 -4.74
C ASP A 178 0.59 0.72 -5.21
N THR A 179 1.43 1.12 -4.24
CA THR A 179 2.72 1.75 -4.55
C THR A 179 3.70 0.79 -5.21
N LEU A 180 3.65 -0.50 -4.85
CA LEU A 180 4.55 -1.49 -5.49
C LEU A 180 4.19 -1.67 -6.96
N ASN A 181 2.90 -1.75 -7.30
CA ASN A 181 2.45 -1.77 -8.70
C ASN A 181 2.92 -0.51 -9.46
N ALA A 182 2.85 0.67 -8.83
CA ALA A 182 3.34 1.91 -9.43
C ALA A 182 4.86 1.87 -9.69
N LYS A 183 5.66 1.36 -8.74
CA LYS A 183 7.11 1.18 -8.93
C LYS A 183 7.41 0.26 -10.12
N VAL A 184 6.65 -0.83 -10.26
CA VAL A 184 6.79 -1.73 -11.43
C VAL A 184 6.46 -1.00 -12.73
N ALA A 185 5.38 -0.20 -12.76
CA ALA A 185 4.99 0.55 -13.96
C ALA A 185 6.04 1.61 -14.34
N VAL A 186 6.65 2.29 -13.35
CA VAL A 186 7.75 3.23 -13.58
C VAL A 186 8.98 2.50 -14.12
N ASP A 187 9.37 1.38 -13.52
CA ASP A 187 10.52 0.57 -13.95
C ASP A 187 10.33 0.06 -15.38
N ALA A 188 9.17 -0.48 -15.73
CA ALA A 188 8.82 -0.91 -17.09
C ALA A 188 8.87 0.28 -18.07
N SER A 189 8.36 1.45 -17.66
CA SER A 189 8.37 2.65 -18.47
C SER A 189 9.80 3.11 -18.81
N ILE A 190 10.67 3.19 -17.80
CA ILE A 190 12.08 3.56 -17.97
C ILE A 190 12.81 2.54 -18.86
N SER A 191 12.57 1.25 -18.63
CA SER A 191 13.17 0.17 -19.41
C SER A 191 12.79 0.26 -20.90
N GLU A 192 11.50 0.44 -21.21
CA GLU A 192 11.04 0.51 -22.61
C GLU A 192 11.44 1.83 -23.29
N MET A 193 11.48 2.95 -22.57
CA MET A 193 12.03 4.20 -23.08
C MET A 193 13.52 4.04 -23.47
N CYS A 194 14.32 3.38 -22.62
CA CYS A 194 15.73 3.09 -22.93
C CYS A 194 15.86 2.21 -24.17
N LYS A 195 15.04 1.16 -24.31
CA LYS A 195 15.06 0.28 -25.51
C LYS A 195 14.66 1.01 -26.78
N ALA A 196 13.67 1.89 -26.69
CA ALA A 196 13.20 2.69 -27.82
C ALA A 196 14.09 3.90 -28.14
N GLY A 197 15.04 4.26 -27.27
CA GLY A 197 15.90 5.43 -27.42
C GLY A 197 15.14 6.76 -27.31
N VAL A 198 14.08 6.82 -26.49
CA VAL A 198 13.26 8.02 -26.26
C VAL A 198 13.31 8.46 -24.79
N ASP A 199 13.08 9.76 -24.56
CA ASP A 199 12.97 10.36 -23.22
C ASP A 199 11.60 11.02 -23.06
N LEU A 200 10.60 10.26 -22.60
CA LEU A 200 9.27 10.77 -22.34
C LEU A 200 9.10 11.14 -20.87
N PRO A 201 8.37 12.24 -20.55
CA PRO A 201 7.97 12.54 -19.17
C PRO A 201 7.11 11.43 -18.59
N VAL A 202 7.32 11.10 -17.30
CA VAL A 202 6.50 10.16 -16.56
C VAL A 202 5.66 10.92 -15.53
N MET A 203 4.35 10.80 -15.63
CA MET A 203 3.37 11.36 -14.70
C MET A 203 2.83 10.27 -13.81
N LEU A 204 2.73 10.54 -12.49
CA LEU A 204 2.08 9.66 -11.52
C LEU A 204 0.81 10.33 -10.98
N SER A 205 -0.25 9.57 -10.82
CA SER A 205 -1.48 10.05 -10.21
C SER A 205 -2.04 9.04 -9.21
N VAL A 206 -2.11 9.46 -7.94
CA VAL A 206 -2.48 8.62 -6.80
C VAL A 206 -3.97 8.73 -6.52
N THR A 207 -4.56 7.63 -6.11
CA THR A 207 -5.93 7.58 -5.61
C THR A 207 -5.94 7.40 -4.10
N ILE A 208 -6.49 8.38 -3.40
CA ILE A 208 -6.77 8.27 -1.96
C ILE A 208 -8.10 7.53 -1.81
N THR A 209 -8.08 6.42 -1.10
CA THR A 209 -9.23 5.50 -1.07
C THR A 209 -10.23 5.80 0.04
N ASP A 210 -9.80 6.50 1.09
CA ASP A 210 -10.65 6.80 2.24
C ASP A 210 -10.27 8.14 2.93
N LEU A 211 -11.06 8.52 3.92
CA LEU A 211 -10.86 9.74 4.72
C LEU A 211 -9.61 9.70 5.62
N SER A 212 -8.94 8.55 5.76
CA SER A 212 -7.65 8.48 6.47
C SER A 212 -6.49 9.08 5.66
N GLY A 213 -6.71 9.35 4.37
CA GLY A 213 -5.70 9.92 3.48
C GLY A 213 -4.66 8.91 2.99
N ARG A 214 -5.00 7.61 3.03
CA ARG A 214 -4.10 6.52 2.63
C ARG A 214 -4.51 5.92 1.28
N THR A 215 -3.54 5.32 0.60
CA THR A 215 -3.79 4.42 -0.53
C THR A 215 -4.42 3.11 -0.03
N LEU A 216 -4.95 2.30 -0.93
CA LEU A 216 -5.51 0.99 -0.57
C LEU A 216 -4.47 0.06 0.07
N SER A 217 -3.21 0.13 -0.38
CA SER A 217 -2.09 -0.62 0.21
C SER A 217 -1.62 -0.06 1.56
N GLY A 218 -2.27 0.97 2.09
CA GLY A 218 -2.09 1.51 3.45
C GLY A 218 -1.08 2.65 3.58
N GLN A 219 -0.38 3.06 2.53
CA GLN A 219 0.58 4.16 2.60
C GLN A 219 -0.08 5.52 2.73
N THR A 220 0.53 6.40 3.55
CA THR A 220 0.23 7.84 3.52
C THR A 220 0.77 8.49 2.24
N LEU A 221 0.27 9.67 1.90
CA LEU A 221 0.75 10.42 0.75
C LEU A 221 2.25 10.75 0.85
N ASP A 222 2.73 11.08 2.04
CA ASP A 222 4.15 11.31 2.31
C ASP A 222 5.01 10.05 2.10
N ALA A 223 4.50 8.89 2.54
CA ALA A 223 5.18 7.61 2.32
C ALA A 223 5.24 7.25 0.83
N PHE A 224 4.16 7.52 0.08
CA PHE A 224 4.17 7.37 -1.37
C PHE A 224 5.21 8.26 -2.04
N LEU A 225 5.25 9.58 -1.69
CA LEU A 225 6.26 10.50 -2.19
C LEU A 225 7.68 10.00 -1.95
N ALA A 226 7.97 9.54 -0.73
CA ALA A 226 9.25 8.94 -0.38
C ALA A 226 9.58 7.72 -1.24
N SER A 227 8.60 6.82 -1.44
CA SER A 227 8.76 5.56 -2.18
C SER A 227 9.11 5.75 -3.65
N VAL A 228 8.68 6.86 -4.27
CA VAL A 228 8.93 7.18 -5.68
C VAL A 228 10.02 8.23 -5.90
N SER A 229 10.63 8.73 -4.83
CA SER A 229 11.57 9.86 -4.87
C SER A 229 12.85 9.62 -5.68
N SER A 230 13.23 8.37 -5.90
CA SER A 230 14.44 7.99 -6.65
C SER A 230 14.22 7.97 -8.17
N TYR A 231 12.95 8.06 -8.62
CA TYR A 231 12.62 8.00 -10.03
C TYR A 231 12.57 9.37 -10.68
N PRO A 232 12.88 9.48 -11.98
CA PRO A 232 12.82 10.74 -12.73
C PRO A 232 11.36 11.12 -13.07
N ILE A 233 10.57 11.42 -12.06
CA ILE A 233 9.16 11.76 -12.20
C ILE A 233 9.02 13.19 -12.70
N PHE A 234 8.15 13.40 -13.70
CA PHE A 234 7.84 14.70 -14.26
C PHE A 234 6.75 15.43 -13.46
N SER A 235 5.64 14.73 -13.20
CA SER A 235 4.59 15.28 -12.37
C SER A 235 4.00 14.21 -11.45
N ILE A 236 3.46 14.68 -10.34
CA ILE A 236 2.72 13.86 -9.39
C ILE A 236 1.37 14.50 -9.12
N GLY A 237 0.35 13.71 -8.86
CA GLY A 237 -0.99 14.26 -8.66
C GLY A 237 -1.94 13.29 -8.00
N LEU A 238 -3.22 13.71 -7.99
CA LEU A 238 -4.33 12.96 -7.41
C LEU A 238 -5.46 12.85 -8.44
N ASN A 239 -6.11 11.70 -8.48
CA ASN A 239 -7.31 11.51 -9.29
C ASN A 239 -8.28 10.52 -8.65
N CYS A 240 -9.52 10.54 -9.12
CA CYS A 240 -10.56 9.60 -8.75
C CYS A 240 -10.96 9.64 -7.25
N SER A 241 -11.84 8.77 -6.81
CA SER A 241 -12.42 8.58 -5.47
C SER A 241 -13.22 9.77 -4.93
N PHE A 242 -12.69 10.98 -5.00
CA PHE A 242 -13.28 12.18 -4.41
C PHE A 242 -13.58 13.27 -5.44
N GLY A 243 -14.47 14.18 -5.07
CA GLY A 243 -14.70 15.44 -5.77
C GLY A 243 -13.63 16.49 -5.42
N ALA A 244 -13.70 17.63 -6.08
CA ALA A 244 -12.70 18.68 -5.93
C ALA A 244 -12.59 19.20 -4.47
N GLU A 245 -13.71 19.39 -3.78
CA GLU A 245 -13.69 19.89 -2.40
C GLU A 245 -12.95 18.96 -1.44
N GLN A 246 -13.22 17.66 -1.51
CA GLN A 246 -12.62 16.65 -0.63
C GLN A 246 -11.14 16.43 -0.92
N MET A 247 -10.69 16.61 -2.17
CA MET A 247 -9.28 16.47 -2.54
C MET A 247 -8.40 17.63 -2.08
N ARG A 248 -8.99 18.79 -1.77
CA ARG A 248 -8.25 20.00 -1.46
C ARG A 248 -7.19 19.88 -0.35
N PRO A 249 -7.46 19.25 0.81
CA PRO A 249 -6.45 19.08 1.86
C PRO A 249 -5.21 18.32 1.37
N TYR A 250 -5.42 17.21 0.67
CA TYR A 250 -4.35 16.35 0.14
C TYR A 250 -3.57 17.05 -0.98
N LEU A 251 -4.25 17.81 -1.83
CA LEU A 251 -3.60 18.61 -2.86
C LEU A 251 -2.71 19.70 -2.26
N LYS A 252 -3.16 20.39 -1.20
CA LYS A 252 -2.34 21.37 -0.47
C LYS A 252 -1.09 20.73 0.13
N GLU A 253 -1.25 19.54 0.72
CA GLU A 253 -0.13 18.79 1.27
C GLU A 253 0.87 18.41 0.18
N LEU A 254 0.37 17.83 -0.93
CA LEU A 254 1.18 17.43 -2.07
C LEU A 254 1.96 18.59 -2.68
N SER A 255 1.30 19.72 -2.95
CA SER A 255 1.92 20.91 -3.55
C SER A 255 2.96 21.57 -2.64
N ALA A 256 2.81 21.44 -1.32
CA ALA A 256 3.77 21.98 -0.36
C ALA A 256 5.03 21.11 -0.19
N LYS A 257 4.99 19.84 -0.58
CA LYS A 257 6.05 18.85 -0.30
C LYS A 257 6.72 18.27 -1.55
N ALA A 258 5.99 18.17 -2.67
CA ALA A 258 6.49 17.47 -3.85
C ALA A 258 7.39 18.35 -4.72
N PRO A 259 8.60 17.91 -5.11
CA PRO A 259 9.53 18.62 -5.99
C PRO A 259 9.19 18.41 -7.48
N TYR A 260 7.95 18.07 -7.77
CA TYR A 260 7.42 17.73 -9.10
C TYR A 260 6.32 18.70 -9.49
N TYR A 261 5.99 18.79 -10.77
CA TYR A 261 4.78 19.45 -11.21
C TYR A 261 3.55 18.74 -10.66
N ILE A 262 2.51 19.49 -10.32
CA ILE A 262 1.32 18.97 -9.65
C ILE A 262 0.17 18.84 -10.64
N SER A 263 -0.43 17.63 -10.71
CA SER A 263 -1.64 17.36 -11.48
C SER A 263 -2.82 16.99 -10.58
N ILE A 264 -4.04 17.38 -11.00
CA ILE A 264 -5.27 17.06 -10.30
C ILE A 264 -6.41 16.85 -11.28
N TYR A 265 -7.13 15.73 -11.19
CA TYR A 265 -8.34 15.47 -11.97
C TYR A 265 -9.35 14.67 -11.14
N PRO A 266 -10.18 15.41 -10.36
CA PRO A 266 -11.19 14.81 -9.47
C PRO A 266 -12.40 14.29 -10.25
N ASN A 267 -13.22 13.50 -9.55
CA ASN A 267 -14.55 13.13 -10.03
C ASN A 267 -15.50 14.34 -10.02
N ALA A 268 -16.59 14.27 -10.78
CA ALA A 268 -17.67 15.24 -10.72
C ALA A 268 -18.49 15.10 -9.41
N GLY A 269 -17.81 15.31 -8.28
CA GLY A 269 -18.31 15.04 -6.95
C GLY A 269 -18.24 13.56 -6.54
N LEU A 270 -18.95 13.22 -5.48
CA LEU A 270 -19.16 11.83 -5.10
C LEU A 270 -20.37 11.28 -5.85
N PRO A 271 -20.38 9.98 -6.21
CA PRO A 271 -21.57 9.38 -6.79
C PRO A 271 -22.73 9.47 -5.78
N ASN A 272 -23.88 9.91 -6.27
CA ASN A 272 -25.09 9.97 -5.48
C ASN A 272 -25.64 8.56 -5.18
N SER A 273 -26.73 8.50 -4.41
CA SER A 273 -27.37 7.24 -4.03
C SER A 273 -27.87 6.37 -5.19
N MET A 274 -27.90 6.93 -6.42
CA MET A 274 -28.26 6.24 -7.66
C MET A 274 -27.03 5.88 -8.52
N GLY A 275 -25.80 6.14 -8.00
CA GLY A 275 -24.57 5.92 -8.73
C GLY A 275 -24.26 6.95 -9.82
N LEU A 276 -25.00 8.05 -9.86
CA LEU A 276 -24.81 9.13 -10.83
C LEU A 276 -24.00 10.25 -10.17
N TYR A 277 -23.34 11.03 -11.01
CA TYR A 277 -22.57 12.21 -10.56
C TYR A 277 -23.45 13.45 -10.69
N ASP A 278 -23.66 14.17 -9.59
CA ASP A 278 -24.57 15.33 -9.53
C ASP A 278 -23.86 16.66 -9.77
N GLU A 279 -22.52 16.70 -9.63
CA GLU A 279 -21.78 17.92 -9.91
C GLU A 279 -21.75 18.21 -11.41
N THR A 280 -22.02 19.46 -11.72
CA THR A 280 -21.96 20.00 -13.08
C THR A 280 -20.73 20.86 -13.27
N ALA A 281 -20.44 21.24 -14.52
CA ALA A 281 -19.34 22.19 -14.78
C ALA A 281 -19.56 23.52 -14.02
N ASP A 282 -20.80 23.99 -13.87
CA ASP A 282 -21.10 25.23 -13.14
C ASP A 282 -20.77 25.16 -11.63
N THR A 283 -20.85 23.98 -11.03
CA THR A 283 -20.49 23.77 -9.61
C THR A 283 -19.00 23.47 -9.41
N MET A 284 -18.41 22.63 -10.25
CA MET A 284 -17.03 22.17 -10.07
C MET A 284 -15.98 23.17 -10.56
N VAL A 285 -16.24 23.90 -11.66
CA VAL A 285 -15.28 24.88 -12.20
C VAL A 285 -14.90 25.96 -11.18
N PRO A 286 -15.83 26.54 -10.38
CA PRO A 286 -15.45 27.45 -9.29
C PRO A 286 -14.57 26.81 -8.22
N GLN A 287 -14.79 25.55 -7.87
CA GLN A 287 -13.95 24.83 -6.91
C GLN A 287 -12.53 24.68 -7.46
N MET A 288 -12.39 24.25 -8.73
CA MET A 288 -11.09 24.13 -9.41
C MET A 288 -10.38 25.49 -9.55
N ALA A 289 -11.12 26.59 -9.72
CA ALA A 289 -10.55 27.93 -9.76
C ALA A 289 -9.81 28.27 -8.45
N THR A 290 -10.30 27.77 -7.31
CA THR A 290 -9.61 28.00 -6.01
C THR A 290 -8.24 27.33 -5.94
N TYR A 291 -8.02 26.19 -6.63
CA TYR A 291 -6.71 25.55 -6.71
C TYR A 291 -5.70 26.37 -7.51
N ILE A 292 -6.22 26.97 -8.59
CA ILE A 292 -5.45 27.86 -9.47
C ILE A 292 -5.06 29.16 -8.75
N ASP A 293 -6.01 29.76 -8.04
CA ASP A 293 -5.80 31.02 -7.30
C ASP A 293 -4.81 30.82 -6.14
N ASP A 294 -4.84 29.68 -5.48
CA ASP A 294 -3.87 29.28 -4.46
C ASP A 294 -2.52 28.78 -5.05
N LYS A 295 -2.39 28.72 -6.39
CA LYS A 295 -1.18 28.25 -7.11
C LYS A 295 -0.77 26.82 -6.71
N LEU A 296 -1.71 25.91 -6.59
CA LEU A 296 -1.46 24.54 -6.16
C LEU A 296 -1.14 23.60 -7.33
N VAL A 297 -1.40 23.98 -8.59
CA VAL A 297 -1.47 23.05 -9.71
C VAL A 297 -0.72 23.51 -10.96
N ASN A 298 -0.26 22.54 -11.74
CA ASN A 298 0.32 22.73 -13.09
C ASN A 298 -0.58 22.10 -14.17
N ILE A 299 -1.29 21.02 -13.84
CA ILE A 299 -2.17 20.30 -14.74
C ILE A 299 -3.50 20.10 -14.02
N ILE A 300 -4.60 20.44 -14.69
CA ILE A 300 -5.96 20.17 -14.22
C ILE A 300 -6.74 19.38 -15.26
N GLY A 301 -7.61 18.50 -14.81
CA GLY A 301 -8.46 17.68 -15.68
C GLY A 301 -9.68 17.19 -14.93
N GLY A 302 -10.33 16.17 -15.47
CA GLY A 302 -11.48 15.52 -14.85
C GLY A 302 -11.39 14.01 -14.87
N CYS A 303 -11.96 13.37 -13.86
CA CYS A 303 -12.12 11.92 -13.78
C CYS A 303 -13.63 11.56 -13.85
N CYS A 304 -14.05 10.48 -13.23
CA CYS A 304 -15.43 9.95 -13.35
C CYS A 304 -16.51 11.04 -13.27
N GLY A 305 -17.49 10.96 -14.17
CA GLY A 305 -18.61 11.90 -14.27
C GLY A 305 -18.30 13.18 -15.05
N THR A 306 -17.04 13.48 -15.38
CA THR A 306 -16.70 14.69 -16.12
C THR A 306 -16.83 14.51 -17.64
N THR A 307 -17.24 15.58 -18.33
CA THR A 307 -17.44 15.63 -19.78
C THR A 307 -16.68 16.80 -20.40
N ASP A 308 -16.83 16.98 -21.70
CA ASP A 308 -16.24 18.11 -22.44
C ASP A 308 -16.72 19.50 -21.94
N ASP A 309 -17.89 19.60 -21.30
CA ASP A 309 -18.35 20.85 -20.69
C ASP A 309 -17.46 21.30 -19.52
N PHE A 310 -17.02 20.36 -18.69
CA PHE A 310 -16.06 20.66 -17.60
C PHE A 310 -14.73 21.16 -18.15
N ILE A 311 -14.20 20.49 -19.19
CA ILE A 311 -12.96 20.87 -19.83
C ILE A 311 -13.07 22.27 -20.48
N ALA A 312 -14.23 22.58 -21.11
CA ALA A 312 -14.48 23.91 -21.63
C ALA A 312 -14.53 24.97 -20.53
N GLY A 313 -15.03 24.62 -19.34
CA GLY A 313 -15.00 25.47 -18.15
C GLY A 313 -13.57 25.72 -17.68
N TYR A 314 -12.75 24.67 -17.56
CA TYR A 314 -11.35 24.77 -17.17
C TYR A 314 -10.53 25.63 -18.15
N ALA A 315 -10.79 25.49 -19.46
CA ALA A 315 -10.12 26.30 -20.48
C ALA A 315 -10.35 27.81 -20.31
N LYS A 316 -11.43 28.22 -19.64
CA LYS A 316 -11.72 29.63 -19.34
C LYS A 316 -10.97 30.13 -18.12
N ILE A 317 -10.93 29.34 -17.04
CA ILE A 317 -10.37 29.76 -15.75
C ILE A 317 -8.84 29.76 -15.70
N VAL A 318 -8.16 28.98 -16.57
CA VAL A 318 -6.67 28.92 -16.59
C VAL A 318 -6.03 30.08 -17.34
N LYS A 319 -6.80 30.84 -18.15
CA LYS A 319 -6.24 31.91 -18.98
C LYS A 319 -5.55 32.98 -18.14
N GLY A 320 -4.26 33.23 -18.44
CA GLY A 320 -3.45 34.26 -17.74
C GLY A 320 -3.10 33.93 -16.30
N LYS A 321 -3.32 32.71 -15.86
CA LYS A 321 -2.95 32.23 -14.53
C LYS A 321 -1.57 31.60 -14.55
N SER A 322 -0.79 31.84 -13.49
CA SER A 322 0.55 31.26 -13.32
C SER A 322 0.45 29.84 -12.76
N PRO A 323 1.25 28.90 -13.27
CA PRO A 323 1.32 27.54 -12.72
C PRO A 323 2.00 27.50 -11.34
N HIS A 324 1.85 26.36 -10.64
CA HIS A 324 2.60 26.05 -9.43
C HIS A 324 4.11 25.96 -9.73
N ILE A 325 4.93 26.39 -8.77
CA ILE A 325 6.39 26.24 -8.82
C ILE A 325 6.75 25.08 -7.87
N PRO A 326 7.30 23.97 -8.37
CA PRO A 326 7.72 22.86 -7.54
C PRO A 326 8.70 23.27 -6.45
N VAL A 327 8.57 22.70 -5.26
CA VAL A 327 9.48 22.93 -4.13
C VAL A 327 10.80 22.16 -4.36
N GLU A 328 11.85 22.56 -3.64
CA GLU A 328 13.09 21.75 -3.66
C GLU A 328 12.94 20.51 -2.76
N TRP A 329 13.56 19.40 -3.17
CA TRP A 329 13.59 18.20 -2.35
C TRP A 329 14.41 18.44 -1.08
N PRO A 330 13.94 17.97 0.09
CA PRO A 330 14.72 18.04 1.32
C PRO A 330 16.08 17.37 1.16
N LYS A 331 17.10 17.94 1.82
CA LYS A 331 18.46 17.41 1.80
C LYS A 331 18.69 16.27 2.79
N GLU A 332 17.72 16.00 3.65
CA GLU A 332 17.74 14.92 4.62
C GLU A 332 17.34 13.59 3.96
N ILE A 333 17.82 12.49 4.52
CA ILE A 333 17.36 11.16 4.11
C ILE A 333 15.88 10.99 4.47
N ILE A 334 15.11 10.52 3.50
CA ILE A 334 13.70 10.20 3.66
C ILE A 334 13.50 8.74 3.26
N LEU A 335 12.94 7.96 4.16
CA LEU A 335 12.62 6.54 3.99
C LEU A 335 11.11 6.34 4.20
N SER A 336 10.58 5.17 3.86
CA SER A 336 9.18 4.86 4.14
C SER A 336 8.92 3.36 4.30
N GLY A 337 8.00 3.07 5.22
CA GLY A 337 7.15 1.91 5.20
C GLY A 337 5.75 2.32 4.70
N LEU A 338 4.71 2.04 5.49
CA LEU A 338 3.38 2.65 5.28
C LEU A 338 3.35 4.13 5.71
N GLU A 339 4.29 4.53 6.54
CA GLU A 339 4.49 5.91 6.98
C GLU A 339 5.86 6.41 6.54
N GLN A 340 5.98 7.73 6.36
CA GLN A 340 7.25 8.35 6.03
C GLN A 340 8.11 8.42 7.29
N PHE A 341 9.39 8.10 7.15
CA PHE A 341 10.44 8.43 8.09
C PHE A 341 11.37 9.49 7.48
N ARG A 342 11.59 10.60 8.19
CA ARG A 342 12.53 11.65 7.79
C ARG A 342 13.50 11.89 8.94
N LEU A 343 14.79 11.83 8.66
CA LEU A 343 15.83 12.18 9.62
C LEU A 343 15.90 13.72 9.75
N SER A 344 15.09 14.24 10.67
CA SER A 344 15.03 15.66 10.98
C SER A 344 16.01 16.04 12.11
N PRO A 345 16.28 17.33 12.32
CA PRO A 345 17.15 17.78 13.42
C PRO A 345 16.68 17.37 14.83
N GLU A 346 15.39 17.04 14.99
CA GLU A 346 14.84 16.53 16.25
C GLU A 346 15.18 15.06 16.50
N ILE A 347 15.49 14.30 15.43
CA ILE A 347 15.88 12.89 15.49
C ILE A 347 17.40 12.84 15.36
N THR A 348 18.08 12.76 16.50
CA THR A 348 19.54 12.78 16.53
C THR A 348 20.19 11.43 16.19
N PHE A 349 19.42 10.32 16.29
CA PHE A 349 19.92 8.99 16.05
C PHE A 349 18.80 8.03 15.66
N VAL A 350 19.07 7.14 14.72
CA VAL A 350 18.14 6.15 14.19
C VAL A 350 18.47 4.76 14.73
N ASN A 351 17.60 4.25 15.59
CA ASN A 351 17.67 2.86 16.05
C ASN A 351 17.23 1.91 14.93
N VAL A 352 18.15 1.13 14.40
CA VAL A 352 17.88 0.02 13.47
C VAL A 352 17.82 -1.27 14.28
N GLY A 353 16.65 -1.91 14.31
CA GLY A 353 16.41 -3.10 15.14
C GLY A 353 17.06 -4.35 14.56
N GLU A 354 17.98 -4.97 15.32
CA GLU A 354 18.85 -6.10 14.89
C GLU A 354 18.27 -7.52 15.11
N ARG A 355 17.06 -7.65 15.69
CA ARG A 355 16.57 -8.96 16.17
C ARG A 355 15.88 -9.82 15.11
N CYS A 356 15.59 -9.29 13.93
CA CYS A 356 15.11 -10.04 12.76
C CYS A 356 16.26 -10.48 11.84
N ASN A 357 17.45 -10.67 12.41
CA ASN A 357 18.64 -11.14 11.73
C ASN A 357 18.98 -12.55 12.23
N VAL A 358 18.97 -13.56 11.33
CA VAL A 358 19.20 -14.97 11.69
C VAL A 358 20.61 -15.22 12.22
N ALA A 359 21.63 -14.46 11.80
CA ALA A 359 22.98 -14.54 12.31
C ALA A 359 23.10 -13.97 13.73
N GLY A 360 22.34 -12.91 14.04
CA GLY A 360 22.37 -12.20 15.32
C GLY A 360 21.40 -12.73 16.38
N SER A 361 20.31 -13.41 15.99
CA SER A 361 19.24 -13.84 16.89
C SER A 361 18.95 -15.34 16.78
N ARG A 362 19.43 -16.11 17.77
CA ARG A 362 19.18 -17.58 17.82
C ARG A 362 17.68 -17.92 17.89
N LYS A 363 16.88 -17.09 18.59
CA LYS A 363 15.44 -17.30 18.68
C LYS A 363 14.80 -17.11 17.30
N PHE A 364 15.12 -16.03 16.61
CA PHE A 364 14.60 -15.75 15.28
C PHE A 364 14.99 -16.84 14.27
N LEU A 365 16.28 -17.24 14.23
CA LEU A 365 16.75 -18.34 13.37
C LEU A 365 15.96 -19.63 13.61
N ARG A 366 15.74 -20.00 14.87
CA ARG A 366 14.95 -21.20 15.19
C ARG A 366 13.55 -21.11 14.65
N LEU A 367 12.87 -19.97 14.83
CA LEU A 367 11.50 -19.78 14.39
C LEU A 367 11.37 -19.83 12.85
N ILE A 368 12.31 -19.25 12.13
CA ILE A 368 12.35 -19.35 10.66
C ILE A 368 12.56 -20.80 10.21
N LYS A 369 13.50 -21.54 10.82
CA LYS A 369 13.73 -22.98 10.53
C LYS A 369 12.50 -23.84 10.81
N GLU A 370 11.76 -23.54 11.85
CA GLU A 370 10.53 -24.23 12.25
C GLU A 370 9.29 -23.75 11.45
N LYS A 371 9.47 -22.75 10.55
CA LYS A 371 8.37 -22.10 9.79
C LYS A 371 7.31 -21.47 10.71
N ASN A 372 7.68 -21.09 11.93
CA ASN A 372 6.81 -20.40 12.87
C ASN A 372 6.93 -18.88 12.67
N TYR A 373 6.40 -18.42 11.53
CA TYR A 373 6.51 -17.01 11.13
C TYR A 373 5.67 -16.09 12.00
N GLU A 374 4.56 -16.59 12.57
CA GLU A 374 3.71 -15.81 13.48
C GLU A 374 4.50 -15.33 14.71
N GLU A 375 5.21 -16.26 15.35
CA GLU A 375 6.05 -15.91 16.49
C GLU A 375 7.27 -15.06 16.04
N ALA A 376 7.79 -15.28 14.84
CA ALA A 376 8.85 -14.44 14.28
C ALA A 376 8.38 -12.98 14.08
N LEU A 377 7.13 -12.75 13.61
CA LEU A 377 6.53 -11.42 13.51
C LEU A 377 6.39 -10.73 14.86
N THR A 378 6.17 -11.47 15.96
CA THR A 378 6.14 -10.86 17.30
C THR A 378 7.49 -10.24 17.68
N ILE A 379 8.61 -10.81 17.19
CA ILE A 379 9.94 -10.23 17.41
C ILE A 379 10.07 -8.91 16.66
N ALA A 380 9.60 -8.83 15.42
CA ALA A 380 9.61 -7.61 14.63
C ALA A 380 8.75 -6.52 15.27
N ARG A 381 7.50 -6.86 15.66
CA ARG A 381 6.58 -5.95 16.33
C ARG A 381 7.16 -5.40 17.62
N LYS A 382 7.74 -6.28 18.45
CA LYS A 382 8.36 -5.88 19.70
C LYS A 382 9.48 -4.86 19.49
N GLN A 383 10.32 -5.01 18.46
CA GLN A 383 11.37 -4.04 18.17
C GLN A 383 10.81 -2.66 17.82
N VAL A 384 9.71 -2.61 17.06
CA VAL A 384 9.02 -1.34 16.73
C VAL A 384 8.43 -0.71 18.00
N ASP A 385 7.83 -1.51 18.87
CA ASP A 385 7.27 -1.07 20.16
C ASP A 385 8.38 -0.57 21.12
N ASP A 386 9.56 -1.20 21.09
CA ASP A 386 10.74 -0.82 21.86
C ASP A 386 11.49 0.41 21.26
N GLY A 387 11.00 0.99 20.15
CA GLY A 387 11.51 2.23 19.57
C GLY A 387 12.42 2.07 18.36
N ALA A 388 12.42 0.93 17.66
CA ALA A 388 13.08 0.82 16.37
C ALA A 388 12.39 1.72 15.34
N LEU A 389 13.18 2.54 14.65
CA LEU A 389 12.73 3.41 13.57
C LEU A 389 12.92 2.78 12.19
N VAL A 390 13.76 1.75 12.10
CA VAL A 390 14.03 0.91 10.93
C VAL A 390 14.21 -0.53 11.44
N LEU A 391 13.79 -1.53 10.66
CA LEU A 391 14.02 -2.94 10.98
C LEU A 391 15.02 -3.57 10.02
N ASP A 392 16.10 -4.11 10.54
CA ASP A 392 17.07 -4.94 9.83
C ASP A 392 16.54 -6.38 9.70
N ILE A 393 16.47 -6.90 8.46
CA ILE A 393 15.99 -8.25 8.16
C ILE A 393 17.06 -8.99 7.38
N ASN A 394 17.54 -10.11 7.95
CA ASN A 394 18.54 -10.97 7.34
C ASN A 394 18.15 -12.45 7.48
N MET A 395 18.24 -13.20 6.37
CA MET A 395 17.95 -14.64 6.29
C MET A 395 19.18 -15.48 5.89
N ASP A 396 20.39 -14.92 5.95
CA ASP A 396 21.63 -15.60 5.54
C ASP A 396 22.04 -16.67 6.55
N ASP A 397 21.64 -17.90 6.31
CA ASP A 397 22.07 -19.10 7.07
C ASP A 397 22.26 -20.28 6.10
N GLY A 398 23.33 -21.03 6.24
CA GLY A 398 23.68 -22.12 5.31
C GLY A 398 22.69 -23.30 5.28
N LEU A 399 21.66 -23.29 6.12
CA LEU A 399 20.61 -24.32 6.18
C LEU A 399 19.23 -23.74 5.80
N LEU A 400 19.17 -22.49 5.33
CA LEU A 400 17.95 -21.84 4.85
C LEU A 400 18.04 -21.57 3.34
N GLU A 401 16.92 -21.64 2.68
CA GLU A 401 16.75 -21.08 1.33
C GLU A 401 16.51 -19.56 1.48
N ALA A 402 17.60 -18.81 1.69
CA ALA A 402 17.56 -17.41 2.13
C ALA A 402 16.67 -16.52 1.27
N LYS A 403 16.66 -16.74 -0.06
CA LYS A 403 15.83 -15.99 -0.99
C LYS A 403 14.32 -16.23 -0.78
N GLU A 404 13.94 -17.48 -0.63
CA GLU A 404 12.53 -17.86 -0.42
C GLU A 404 12.05 -17.39 0.95
N GLU A 405 12.86 -17.56 2.00
CA GLU A 405 12.55 -17.12 3.36
C GLU A 405 12.44 -15.60 3.46
N MET A 406 13.33 -14.87 2.81
CA MET A 406 13.30 -13.41 2.78
C MET A 406 12.01 -12.91 2.11
N VAL A 407 11.68 -13.41 0.92
CA VAL A 407 10.45 -13.04 0.21
C VAL A 407 9.21 -13.41 1.03
N HIS A 408 9.17 -14.60 1.59
CA HIS A 408 8.05 -15.06 2.40
C HIS A 408 7.83 -14.16 3.62
N PHE A 409 8.89 -13.92 4.39
CA PHE A 409 8.82 -13.09 5.61
C PHE A 409 8.46 -11.63 5.29
N LEU A 410 9.03 -11.04 4.24
CA LEU A 410 8.70 -9.68 3.81
C LEU A 410 7.23 -9.55 3.38
N ASN A 411 6.71 -10.54 2.68
CA ASN A 411 5.30 -10.58 2.32
C ASN A 411 4.40 -10.68 3.55
N MET A 412 4.79 -11.41 4.57
CA MET A 412 4.07 -11.44 5.85
C MET A 412 4.13 -10.09 6.57
N VAL A 413 5.32 -9.49 6.65
CA VAL A 413 5.52 -8.16 7.26
C VAL A 413 4.64 -7.11 6.59
N SER A 414 4.48 -7.13 5.27
CA SER A 414 3.63 -6.17 4.54
C SER A 414 2.15 -6.25 4.93
N SER A 415 1.71 -7.40 5.47
CA SER A 415 0.35 -7.61 5.96
C SER A 415 0.17 -7.25 7.44
N GLU A 416 1.23 -6.75 8.11
CA GLU A 416 1.28 -6.38 9.52
C GLU A 416 1.48 -4.85 9.66
N PRO A 417 0.42 -4.04 9.72
CA PRO A 417 0.54 -2.58 9.68
C PRO A 417 1.38 -1.99 10.80
N GLU A 418 1.38 -2.62 11.99
CA GLU A 418 2.18 -2.19 13.14
C GLU A 418 3.69 -2.32 12.88
N ILE A 419 4.08 -3.28 12.04
CA ILE A 419 5.47 -3.49 11.62
C ILE A 419 5.74 -2.72 10.33
N ALA A 420 4.87 -2.86 9.33
CA ALA A 420 5.04 -2.29 8.00
C ALA A 420 5.06 -0.74 7.98
N ARG A 421 4.62 -0.07 9.07
CA ARG A 421 4.66 1.40 9.18
C ARG A 421 6.09 1.95 9.14
N VAL A 422 7.10 1.21 9.61
CA VAL A 422 8.49 1.62 9.58
C VAL A 422 9.22 1.12 8.34
N PRO A 423 10.23 1.84 7.84
CA PRO A 423 11.06 1.37 6.74
C PRO A 423 11.88 0.13 7.13
N LEU A 424 12.20 -0.69 6.13
CA LEU A 424 12.98 -1.91 6.28
C LEU A 424 14.42 -1.71 5.79
N MET A 425 15.38 -2.38 6.46
CA MET A 425 16.72 -2.55 5.99
C MET A 425 16.87 -4.00 5.52
N ILE A 426 17.16 -4.18 4.23
CA ILE A 426 17.33 -5.47 3.58
C ILE A 426 18.80 -5.85 3.70
N ASP A 427 19.09 -6.83 4.52
CA ASP A 427 20.45 -7.28 4.82
C ASP A 427 20.69 -8.67 4.23
N SER A 428 21.60 -8.78 3.27
CA SER A 428 22.08 -10.06 2.75
C SER A 428 23.42 -9.91 2.04
N SER A 429 24.24 -10.94 2.17
CA SER A 429 25.50 -11.11 1.43
C SER A 429 25.28 -11.65 -0.01
N ASP A 430 24.12 -12.22 -0.30
CA ASP A 430 23.73 -12.70 -1.63
C ASP A 430 22.90 -11.65 -2.36
N TRP A 431 23.45 -11.11 -3.46
CA TRP A 431 22.79 -10.08 -4.24
C TRP A 431 21.44 -10.53 -4.83
N SER A 432 21.29 -11.82 -5.13
CA SER A 432 20.03 -12.36 -5.63
C SER A 432 18.91 -12.31 -4.58
N VAL A 433 19.24 -12.41 -3.30
CA VAL A 433 18.33 -12.24 -2.16
C VAL A 433 17.92 -10.77 -2.04
N VAL A 434 18.89 -9.85 -2.12
CA VAL A 434 18.63 -8.40 -2.06
C VAL A 434 17.66 -7.99 -3.16
N VAL A 435 17.90 -8.39 -4.42
CA VAL A 435 17.02 -8.05 -5.54
C VAL A 435 15.63 -8.64 -5.37
N ALA A 436 15.52 -9.89 -4.91
CA ALA A 436 14.23 -10.51 -4.67
C ALA A 436 13.45 -9.81 -3.55
N ALA A 437 14.13 -9.38 -2.49
CA ALA A 437 13.55 -8.61 -1.39
C ALA A 437 13.04 -7.24 -1.85
N LEU A 438 13.83 -6.49 -2.63
CA LEU A 438 13.45 -5.18 -3.16
C LEU A 438 12.21 -5.23 -4.04
N LYS A 439 11.97 -6.36 -4.71
CA LYS A 439 10.76 -6.61 -5.52
C LYS A 439 9.49 -6.86 -4.67
N CYS A 440 9.62 -7.01 -3.36
CA CYS A 440 8.50 -7.24 -2.44
C CYS A 440 8.15 -6.01 -1.59
N VAL A 441 9.02 -4.99 -1.54
CA VAL A 441 8.88 -3.84 -0.63
C VAL A 441 8.30 -2.64 -1.37
N GLN A 442 7.12 -2.17 -0.94
CA GLN A 442 6.49 -0.99 -1.54
C GLN A 442 7.14 0.33 -1.12
N GLY A 443 7.64 0.43 0.12
CA GLY A 443 8.29 1.62 0.65
C GLY A 443 9.71 1.86 0.14
N LYS A 444 10.31 2.98 0.56
CA LYS A 444 11.73 3.26 0.36
C LYS A 444 12.54 2.63 1.48
N SER A 445 13.13 1.48 1.20
CA SER A 445 13.96 0.68 2.11
C SER A 445 15.43 1.12 2.07
N ILE A 446 16.25 0.48 2.91
CA ILE A 446 17.71 0.56 2.88
C ILE A 446 18.25 -0.81 2.47
N VAL A 447 19.24 -0.83 1.57
CA VAL A 447 20.01 -2.05 1.25
C VAL A 447 21.26 -2.10 2.12
N ASN A 448 21.48 -3.19 2.82
CA ASN A 448 22.68 -3.48 3.62
C ASN A 448 23.33 -4.75 3.05
N SER A 449 24.39 -4.68 2.25
CA SER A 449 25.19 -3.53 1.88
C SER A 449 25.84 -3.75 0.50
N ILE A 450 26.44 -2.72 -0.03
CA ILE A 450 27.37 -2.81 -1.17
C ILE A 450 28.80 -2.43 -0.76
N SER A 451 29.79 -2.90 -1.47
CA SER A 451 31.19 -2.56 -1.22
C SER A 451 32.06 -2.71 -2.48
N LEU A 452 33.25 -2.13 -2.43
CA LEU A 452 34.25 -2.27 -3.51
C LEU A 452 35.04 -3.60 -3.46
N LYS A 453 34.65 -4.53 -2.60
CA LYS A 453 35.33 -5.83 -2.42
C LYS A 453 35.47 -6.64 -3.71
N GLU A 454 34.44 -6.62 -4.55
CA GLU A 454 34.37 -7.33 -5.84
C GLU A 454 34.75 -6.43 -7.01
N GLY A 455 35.33 -5.26 -6.73
CA GLY A 455 35.74 -4.29 -7.75
C GLY A 455 34.66 -3.26 -8.11
N GLU A 456 35.09 -2.26 -8.86
CA GLU A 456 34.29 -1.08 -9.18
C GLU A 456 33.08 -1.40 -10.08
N ASP A 457 33.22 -2.30 -11.06
CA ASP A 457 32.13 -2.62 -11.99
C ASP A 457 30.95 -3.28 -11.28
N SER A 458 31.21 -4.24 -10.39
CA SER A 458 30.20 -4.89 -9.55
C SER A 458 29.52 -3.87 -8.64
N PHE A 459 30.31 -3.00 -8.01
CA PHE A 459 29.82 -1.94 -7.14
C PHE A 459 28.86 -0.97 -7.87
N ILE A 460 29.22 -0.54 -9.09
CA ILE A 460 28.39 0.31 -9.94
C ILE A 460 27.07 -0.41 -10.31
N GLN A 461 27.15 -1.70 -10.68
CA GLN A 461 25.97 -2.46 -11.05
C GLN A 461 25.00 -2.60 -9.87
N HIS A 462 25.51 -2.98 -8.68
CA HIS A 462 24.71 -3.07 -7.48
C HIS A 462 24.07 -1.72 -7.09
N ALA A 463 24.82 -0.62 -7.20
CA ALA A 463 24.28 0.72 -6.93
C ALA A 463 23.16 1.11 -7.91
N LYS A 464 23.31 0.76 -9.21
CA LYS A 464 22.24 0.96 -10.21
C LYS A 464 20.99 0.14 -9.90
N ASP A 465 21.13 -1.09 -9.46
CA ASP A 465 20.00 -1.93 -9.07
C ASP A 465 19.28 -1.34 -7.85
N VAL A 466 20.03 -0.87 -6.83
CA VAL A 466 19.45 -0.19 -5.66
C VAL A 466 18.65 1.04 -6.08
N LEU A 467 19.20 1.87 -6.97
CA LEU A 467 18.55 3.06 -7.49
C LEU A 467 17.30 2.71 -8.31
N ARG A 468 17.38 1.65 -9.13
CA ARG A 468 16.26 1.13 -9.92
C ARG A 468 15.06 0.74 -9.07
N TYR A 469 15.29 0.11 -7.91
CA TYR A 469 14.21 -0.29 -7.00
C TYR A 469 13.85 0.79 -5.96
N GLY A 470 14.51 1.94 -6.00
CA GLY A 470 14.17 3.11 -5.20
C GLY A 470 14.54 2.97 -3.72
N ALA A 471 15.71 2.42 -3.41
CA ALA A 471 16.19 2.27 -2.03
C ALA A 471 17.40 3.18 -1.73
N ALA A 472 17.63 3.44 -0.44
CA ALA A 472 18.88 3.96 0.09
C ALA A 472 19.89 2.81 0.27
N VAL A 473 21.18 3.13 0.46
CA VAL A 473 22.23 2.10 0.48
C VAL A 473 23.24 2.29 1.60
N VAL A 474 23.54 1.21 2.30
CA VAL A 474 24.71 1.13 3.18
C VAL A 474 25.93 0.75 2.33
N VAL A 475 27.00 1.51 2.48
CA VAL A 475 28.28 1.30 1.81
C VAL A 475 29.32 0.91 2.85
N MET A 476 29.73 -0.34 2.83
CA MET A 476 30.76 -0.82 3.72
C MET A 476 32.15 -0.39 3.28
N CYS A 477 33.00 0.00 4.23
CA CYS A 477 34.40 0.34 3.96
C CYS A 477 35.23 -0.93 3.77
N PHE A 478 34.94 -1.64 2.67
CA PHE A 478 35.71 -2.76 2.11
C PHE A 478 36.09 -2.43 0.67
N ASP A 479 37.29 -2.79 0.29
CA ASP A 479 37.72 -2.78 -1.11
C ASP A 479 38.42 -4.09 -1.51
N GLU A 480 39.09 -4.08 -2.64
CA GLU A 480 39.77 -5.23 -3.22
C GLU A 480 40.92 -5.75 -2.31
N GLU A 481 41.45 -4.92 -1.40
CA GLU A 481 42.47 -5.30 -0.41
C GLU A 481 41.86 -5.87 0.89
N GLY A 482 40.54 -5.70 1.08
CA GLY A 482 39.81 -6.22 2.23
C GLY A 482 39.17 -5.14 3.11
N GLN A 483 38.90 -5.51 4.36
CA GLN A 483 38.19 -4.66 5.34
C GLN A 483 39.12 -3.55 5.85
N ALA A 484 38.64 -2.32 5.86
CA ALA A 484 39.35 -1.21 6.48
C ALA A 484 39.34 -1.34 8.02
N THR A 485 40.51 -1.32 8.63
CA THR A 485 40.68 -1.36 10.08
C THR A 485 41.18 -0.03 10.64
N SER A 486 42.03 0.69 9.90
CA SER A 486 42.59 1.99 10.35
C SER A 486 41.72 3.15 9.87
N PHE A 487 41.85 4.30 10.52
CA PHE A 487 41.17 5.56 10.16
C PHE A 487 41.45 5.94 8.69
N GLU A 488 42.73 5.90 8.26
CA GLU A 488 43.16 6.32 6.92
C GLU A 488 42.50 5.48 5.83
N ARG A 489 42.44 4.16 6.01
CA ARG A 489 41.80 3.27 5.02
C ARG A 489 40.31 3.46 4.95
N ARG A 490 39.65 3.70 6.08
CA ARG A 490 38.20 3.98 6.13
C ARG A 490 37.85 5.22 5.31
N ILE A 491 38.58 6.32 5.49
CA ILE A 491 38.30 7.58 4.76
C ILE A 491 38.69 7.50 3.29
N GLU A 492 39.73 6.74 2.94
CA GLU A 492 40.14 6.50 1.54
C GLU A 492 39.05 5.76 0.77
N ILE A 493 38.56 4.62 1.31
CA ILE A 493 37.50 3.82 0.69
C ILE A 493 36.19 4.60 0.62
N ALA A 494 35.80 5.29 1.72
CA ALA A 494 34.60 6.12 1.73
C ALA A 494 34.64 7.22 0.65
N SER A 495 35.80 7.90 0.50
CA SER A 495 35.98 8.94 -0.52
C SER A 495 35.85 8.38 -1.93
N ARG A 496 36.48 7.22 -2.20
CA ARG A 496 36.44 6.56 -3.50
C ARG A 496 35.00 6.13 -3.83
N ALA A 497 34.34 5.44 -2.92
CA ALA A 497 32.96 4.98 -3.08
C ALA A 497 31.99 6.14 -3.30
N TYR A 498 32.11 7.21 -2.50
CA TYR A 498 31.26 8.41 -2.63
C TYR A 498 31.36 9.04 -4.02
N LYS A 499 32.57 9.20 -4.56
CA LYS A 499 32.79 9.74 -5.93
C LYS A 499 32.17 8.84 -7.00
N ILE A 500 32.34 7.52 -6.88
CA ILE A 500 31.74 6.57 -7.84
C ILE A 500 30.22 6.70 -7.81
N LEU A 501 29.61 6.71 -6.64
CA LEU A 501 28.16 6.77 -6.48
C LEU A 501 27.59 8.09 -7.02
N THR A 502 28.17 9.22 -6.62
CA THR A 502 27.63 10.54 -6.97
C THR A 502 27.95 10.95 -8.41
N GLU A 503 29.19 10.68 -8.90
CA GLU A 503 29.65 11.18 -10.19
C GLU A 503 29.41 10.20 -11.35
N LYS A 504 29.51 8.85 -11.12
CA LYS A 504 29.36 7.84 -12.19
C LYS A 504 27.97 7.23 -12.22
N VAL A 505 27.34 7.02 -11.05
CA VAL A 505 26.01 6.42 -10.95
C VAL A 505 24.92 7.48 -10.91
N GLY A 506 25.19 8.65 -10.34
CA GLY A 506 24.21 9.71 -10.10
C GLY A 506 23.34 9.39 -8.86
N PHE A 507 23.88 8.60 -7.93
CA PHE A 507 23.16 8.25 -6.70
C PHE A 507 22.97 9.47 -5.80
N PRO A 508 21.78 9.72 -5.25
CA PRO A 508 21.53 10.86 -4.35
C PRO A 508 22.43 10.77 -3.10
N ALA A 509 23.18 11.80 -2.82
CA ALA A 509 24.15 11.81 -1.72
C ALA A 509 23.48 11.55 -0.34
N GLN A 510 22.25 12.06 -0.15
CA GLN A 510 21.47 11.86 1.08
C GLN A 510 20.94 10.43 1.27
N ASP A 511 21.00 9.58 0.26
CA ASP A 511 20.61 8.18 0.33
C ASP A 511 21.82 7.23 0.52
N ILE A 512 23.03 7.79 0.71
CA ILE A 512 24.28 7.05 0.94
C ILE A 512 24.55 7.01 2.45
N ILE A 513 24.69 5.80 3.00
CA ILE A 513 24.99 5.56 4.42
C ILE A 513 26.30 4.76 4.49
N PHE A 514 27.38 5.36 5.00
CA PHE A 514 28.65 4.66 5.16
C PHE A 514 28.66 3.81 6.45
N ASP A 515 29.15 2.58 6.35
CA ASP A 515 29.55 1.78 7.50
C ASP A 515 31.07 1.64 7.53
N PRO A 516 31.77 2.44 8.37
CA PRO A 516 33.22 2.36 8.54
C PRO A 516 33.70 1.09 9.28
N ASN A 517 32.84 0.14 9.54
CA ASN A 517 33.05 -1.11 10.28
C ASN A 517 33.36 -0.92 11.78
N ILE A 518 32.38 -1.26 12.62
CA ILE A 518 32.59 -1.41 14.06
C ILE A 518 33.19 -2.78 14.30
N LEU A 519 34.41 -2.79 14.82
CA LEU A 519 35.19 -4.01 15.14
C LEU A 519 35.27 -4.20 16.63
N ALA A 520 35.52 -5.48 17.03
CA ALA A 520 35.66 -5.85 18.43
C ALA A 520 36.93 -5.25 19.05
N ILE A 521 36.78 -4.68 20.23
CA ILE A 521 37.91 -4.23 21.08
C ILE A 521 38.12 -5.17 22.28
N CYS A 522 39.12 -4.95 23.04
CA CYS A 522 39.51 -5.83 24.20
C CYS A 522 39.64 -7.31 23.79
N THR A 523 40.31 -7.58 22.69
CA THR A 523 40.56 -8.94 22.19
C THR A 523 41.87 -9.55 22.68
N GLY A 524 42.66 -8.78 23.46
CA GLY A 524 44.03 -9.14 23.86
C GLY A 524 45.10 -8.79 22.82
N MET A 525 44.73 -8.20 21.69
CA MET A 525 45.66 -7.74 20.64
C MET A 525 45.74 -6.20 20.66
N LYS A 526 46.90 -5.63 20.82
CA LYS A 526 47.10 -4.17 20.93
C LYS A 526 46.61 -3.41 19.69
N GLU A 527 46.67 -4.03 18.52
CA GLU A 527 46.24 -3.47 17.22
C GLU A 527 44.74 -3.20 17.20
N HIS A 528 43.94 -3.88 18.04
CA HIS A 528 42.49 -3.73 18.09
C HIS A 528 42.02 -2.62 19.05
N ASN A 529 42.92 -2.05 19.86
CA ASN A 529 42.54 -1.07 20.89
C ASN A 529 41.99 0.21 20.30
N SER A 530 42.54 0.67 19.15
CA SER A 530 42.11 1.92 18.48
C SER A 530 40.85 1.79 17.62
N TYR A 531 40.35 0.58 17.37
CA TYR A 531 39.26 0.35 16.39
C TYR A 531 38.02 1.18 16.62
N ALA A 532 37.61 1.34 17.87
CA ALA A 532 36.44 2.15 18.23
C ALA A 532 36.68 3.65 18.02
N LEU A 533 37.86 4.12 18.46
CA LEU A 533 38.28 5.52 18.27
C LEU A 533 38.44 5.87 16.78
N ASP A 534 39.01 4.96 15.97
CA ASP A 534 39.20 5.12 14.53
C ASP A 534 37.84 5.18 13.80
N PHE A 535 36.87 4.41 14.30
CA PHE A 535 35.48 4.52 13.78
C PHE A 535 34.88 5.90 14.07
N ILE A 536 34.97 6.38 15.32
CA ILE A 536 34.46 7.68 15.75
C ILE A 536 35.08 8.82 14.92
N ARG A 537 36.41 8.77 14.71
CA ARG A 537 37.12 9.74 13.86
C ARG A 537 36.68 9.65 12.40
N ALA A 538 36.49 8.45 11.87
CA ALA A 538 36.01 8.25 10.50
C ALA A 538 34.59 8.80 10.31
N ALA A 539 33.69 8.60 11.29
CA ALA A 539 32.35 9.16 11.29
C ALA A 539 32.38 10.68 11.22
N GLU A 540 33.20 11.33 12.08
CA GLU A 540 33.37 12.79 12.06
C GLU A 540 33.91 13.28 10.71
N TRP A 541 34.90 12.58 10.15
CA TRP A 541 35.50 12.95 8.88
C TRP A 541 34.50 12.82 7.72
N ILE A 542 33.73 11.72 7.65
CA ILE A 542 32.70 11.49 6.63
C ILE A 542 31.67 12.62 6.65
N LYS A 543 31.13 12.95 7.81
CA LYS A 543 30.12 14.03 7.95
C LYS A 543 30.65 15.39 7.52
N LYS A 544 31.94 15.68 7.70
CA LYS A 544 32.57 16.94 7.31
C LYS A 544 32.94 17.01 5.83
N ASN A 545 33.32 15.89 5.21
CA ASN A 545 33.98 15.86 3.89
C ASN A 545 33.11 15.24 2.78
N LEU A 546 32.07 14.47 3.12
CA LEU A 546 31.16 13.82 2.15
C LEU A 546 29.73 14.38 2.34
N PRO A 547 29.42 15.54 1.70
CA PRO A 547 28.16 16.26 1.94
C PRO A 547 26.93 15.40 1.64
N GLY A 548 25.97 15.37 2.57
CA GLY A 548 24.74 14.61 2.45
C GLY A 548 24.84 13.15 2.92
N ALA A 549 26.05 12.58 2.99
CA ALA A 549 26.21 11.20 3.43
C ALA A 549 25.94 11.02 4.95
N HIS A 550 25.48 9.82 5.28
CA HIS A 550 25.19 9.37 6.63
C HIS A 550 26.19 8.31 7.10
N VAL A 551 26.17 7.99 8.40
CA VAL A 551 27.07 6.99 9.00
C VAL A 551 26.24 6.00 9.80
N SER A 552 26.49 4.70 9.57
CA SER A 552 25.88 3.57 10.28
C SER A 552 26.95 2.65 10.86
N GLY A 553 26.52 1.70 11.69
CA GLY A 553 27.36 0.62 12.16
C GLY A 553 26.65 -0.40 13.03
N GLY A 554 27.10 -1.65 12.98
CA GLY A 554 26.63 -2.75 13.80
C GLY A 554 27.22 -2.70 15.20
N VAL A 555 26.54 -2.03 16.13
CA VAL A 555 27.08 -1.70 17.48
C VAL A 555 27.38 -2.94 18.32
N SER A 556 26.63 -4.02 18.13
CA SER A 556 26.84 -5.29 18.87
C SER A 556 28.21 -5.93 18.62
N ASN A 557 28.89 -5.59 17.51
CA ASN A 557 30.22 -6.08 17.20
C ASN A 557 31.30 -5.59 18.17
N LEU A 558 31.16 -4.33 18.64
CA LEU A 558 32.16 -3.70 19.55
C LEU A 558 32.53 -4.57 20.75
N SER A 559 31.50 -5.16 21.37
CA SER A 559 31.59 -5.90 22.62
C SER A 559 31.63 -7.41 22.46
N PHE A 560 32.05 -7.91 21.29
CA PHE A 560 32.07 -9.33 20.98
C PHE A 560 32.92 -10.13 21.99
N SER A 561 34.01 -9.54 22.48
CA SER A 561 34.91 -10.12 23.48
C SER A 561 34.23 -10.40 24.83
N PHE A 562 33.14 -9.72 25.14
CA PHE A 562 32.36 -9.86 26.38
C PHE A 562 31.03 -10.61 26.19
N ARG A 563 30.96 -11.54 25.24
CA ARG A 563 29.75 -12.39 25.08
C ARG A 563 29.48 -13.16 26.37
N GLY A 564 28.24 -13.07 26.90
CA GLY A 564 27.81 -13.64 28.17
C GLY A 564 27.67 -12.62 29.30
N ASN A 565 28.33 -11.46 29.24
CA ASN A 565 28.16 -10.38 30.20
C ASN A 565 27.35 -9.20 29.62
N ASN A 566 26.03 -9.27 29.74
CA ASN A 566 25.14 -8.28 29.13
C ASN A 566 25.39 -6.88 29.69
N TYR A 567 25.64 -6.71 30.99
CA TYR A 567 25.85 -5.40 31.57
C TYR A 567 27.06 -4.68 30.96
N ILE A 568 28.23 -5.36 30.88
CA ILE A 568 29.41 -4.77 30.26
C ILE A 568 29.17 -4.44 28.80
N ARG A 569 28.50 -5.32 28.07
CA ARG A 569 28.18 -5.10 26.65
C ARG A 569 27.32 -3.88 26.47
N GLU A 570 26.23 -3.78 27.24
CA GLU A 570 25.29 -2.63 27.13
C GLU A 570 25.97 -1.32 27.56
N ALA A 571 26.81 -1.34 28.60
CA ALA A 571 27.57 -0.18 29.03
C ALA A 571 28.62 0.26 27.97
N MET A 572 29.34 -0.68 27.35
CA MET A 572 30.24 -0.38 26.22
C MET A 572 29.50 0.23 25.04
N HIS A 573 28.31 -0.31 24.70
CA HIS A 573 27.47 0.26 23.64
C HIS A 573 27.03 1.67 23.96
N ALA A 574 26.59 1.93 25.19
CA ALA A 574 26.13 3.25 25.61
C ALA A 574 27.26 4.29 25.55
N VAL A 575 28.47 3.93 26.01
CA VAL A 575 29.66 4.81 25.95
C VAL A 575 30.06 5.07 24.49
N PHE A 576 30.15 4.02 23.69
CA PHE A 576 30.50 4.16 22.26
C PHE A 576 29.51 5.05 21.51
N LEU A 577 28.21 4.77 21.65
CA LEU A 577 27.15 5.53 21.00
C LEU A 577 27.16 7.00 21.43
N TYR A 578 27.40 7.29 22.69
CA TYR A 578 27.51 8.66 23.18
C TYR A 578 28.53 9.47 22.39
N HIS A 579 29.74 8.93 22.18
CA HIS A 579 30.81 9.59 21.44
C HIS A 579 30.61 9.53 19.92
N ALA A 580 30.14 8.41 19.38
CA ALA A 580 29.93 8.23 17.96
C ALA A 580 28.79 9.14 17.41
N ILE A 581 27.70 9.29 18.15
CA ILE A 581 26.59 10.19 17.79
C ILE A 581 27.08 11.65 17.78
N GLN A 582 27.87 12.06 18.78
CA GLN A 582 28.48 13.41 18.79
C GLN A 582 29.43 13.64 17.60
N ALA A 583 30.09 12.60 17.13
CA ALA A 583 30.94 12.64 15.94
C ALA A 583 30.14 12.58 14.62
N GLY A 584 28.82 12.36 14.69
CA GLY A 584 27.93 12.39 13.54
C GLY A 584 27.46 11.03 13.03
N MET A 585 27.54 9.98 13.84
CA MET A 585 26.89 8.71 13.54
C MET A 585 25.36 8.87 13.61
N ASP A 586 24.66 8.64 12.51
CA ASP A 586 23.22 8.85 12.39
C ASP A 586 22.39 7.59 12.65
N PHE A 587 22.90 6.42 12.23
CA PHE A 587 22.22 5.13 12.28
C PHE A 587 23.02 4.14 13.13
N GLY A 588 22.33 3.31 13.89
CA GLY A 588 22.98 2.21 14.61
C GLY A 588 22.12 0.95 14.56
N ILE A 589 22.73 -0.16 14.10
CA ILE A 589 22.12 -1.48 14.17
C ILE A 589 22.30 -1.96 15.61
N VAL A 590 21.20 -1.94 16.38
CA VAL A 590 21.20 -2.12 17.83
C VAL A 590 20.04 -2.98 18.29
N ASN A 591 20.08 -3.43 19.53
CA ASN A 591 18.92 -3.96 20.21
C ASN A 591 18.07 -2.81 20.80
N PRO A 592 16.89 -2.52 20.26
CA PRO A 592 16.06 -1.39 20.74
C PRO A 592 15.58 -1.55 22.19
N ALA A 593 15.54 -2.78 22.70
CA ALA A 593 15.14 -3.07 24.07
C ALA A 593 16.20 -2.67 25.13
N THR A 594 17.40 -2.28 24.70
CA THR A 594 18.47 -1.85 25.62
C THR A 594 18.10 -0.50 26.26
N LYS A 595 18.08 -0.46 27.58
CA LYS A 595 17.68 0.72 28.36
C LYS A 595 18.86 1.46 29.02
N VAL A 596 20.05 0.90 28.95
CA VAL A 596 21.26 1.49 29.57
C VAL A 596 21.70 2.71 28.76
N THR A 597 21.71 3.86 29.41
CA THR A 597 22.25 5.09 28.83
C THR A 597 23.60 5.43 29.43
N TYR A 598 24.35 6.33 28.79
CA TYR A 598 25.65 6.80 29.30
C TYR A 598 25.56 7.32 30.75
N ALA A 599 24.47 8.01 31.11
CA ALA A 599 24.25 8.57 32.44
C ALA A 599 23.92 7.52 33.53
N ASP A 600 23.44 6.32 33.13
CA ASP A 600 23.08 5.25 34.07
C ASP A 600 24.29 4.45 34.54
N ILE A 601 25.46 4.63 33.90
CA ILE A 601 26.66 3.87 34.22
C ILE A 601 27.33 4.48 35.45
N PRO A 602 27.61 3.70 36.52
CA PRO A 602 28.34 4.18 37.68
C PRO A 602 29.69 4.80 37.29
N GLU A 603 30.06 5.94 37.88
CA GLU A 603 31.25 6.73 37.53
C GLU A 603 32.55 5.91 37.48
N ALA A 604 32.72 4.98 38.42
CA ALA A 604 33.90 4.11 38.46
C ALA A 604 33.96 3.12 37.28
N HIS A 605 32.81 2.60 36.82
CA HIS A 605 32.71 1.74 35.63
C HIS A 605 32.83 2.56 34.36
N LEU A 606 32.15 3.71 34.30
CA LEU A 606 32.16 4.61 33.18
C LEU A 606 33.56 5.02 32.77
N LYS A 607 34.40 5.40 33.76
CA LYS A 607 35.78 5.80 33.51
C LYS A 607 36.59 4.68 32.85
N ILE A 608 36.51 3.43 33.37
CA ILE A 608 37.22 2.30 32.79
C ILE A 608 36.78 2.01 31.36
N ILE A 609 35.45 1.99 31.12
CA ILE A 609 34.88 1.68 29.82
C ILE A 609 35.22 2.78 28.81
N GLU A 610 35.16 4.04 29.22
CA GLU A 610 35.49 5.19 28.35
C GLU A 610 36.98 5.23 27.99
N ASP A 611 37.89 4.92 28.96
CA ASP A 611 39.31 4.81 28.70
C ASP A 611 39.64 3.70 27.70
N VAL A 612 38.88 2.58 27.71
CA VAL A 612 38.97 1.50 26.73
C VAL A 612 38.43 1.90 25.37
N VAL A 613 37.20 2.45 25.30
CA VAL A 613 36.52 2.78 24.04
C VAL A 613 37.28 3.89 23.29
N LEU A 614 37.87 4.81 23.99
CA LEU A 614 38.64 5.95 23.45
C LEU A 614 40.15 5.74 23.42
N ASP A 615 40.64 4.53 23.76
CA ASP A 615 42.05 4.16 23.77
C ASP A 615 42.93 5.21 24.51
N ARG A 616 42.47 5.66 25.72
CA ARG A 616 43.12 6.74 26.47
C ARG A 616 44.25 6.30 27.34
N VAL A 617 44.17 5.07 27.87
CA VAL A 617 45.10 4.56 28.88
C VAL A 617 45.57 3.15 28.51
N GLU A 618 46.85 2.94 28.40
CA GLU A 618 47.46 1.62 28.17
C GLU A 618 47.15 0.67 29.35
N GLY A 619 46.64 -0.56 29.03
CA GLY A 619 46.21 -1.55 30.02
C GLY A 619 44.80 -1.37 30.57
N SER A 620 44.00 -0.42 30.03
CA SER A 620 42.59 -0.24 30.42
C SER A 620 41.71 -1.46 30.05
N ASP A 621 42.11 -2.23 29.05
CA ASP A 621 41.48 -3.48 28.63
C ASP A 621 41.55 -4.56 29.73
N GLU A 622 42.69 -4.68 30.42
CA GLU A 622 42.86 -5.60 31.57
C GLU A 622 41.91 -5.19 32.73
N LEU A 623 41.81 -3.88 33.00
CA LEU A 623 40.91 -3.36 34.05
C LEU A 623 39.41 -3.64 33.71
N LEU A 624 39.04 -3.58 32.44
CA LEU A 624 37.68 -3.90 32.02
C LEU A 624 37.38 -5.39 32.13
N ILE A 625 38.36 -6.26 31.83
CA ILE A 625 38.24 -7.72 32.00
C ILE A 625 38.06 -8.05 33.47
N ASP A 626 38.86 -7.44 34.37
CA ASP A 626 38.73 -7.63 35.81
C ASP A 626 37.37 -7.17 36.35
N LEU A 627 36.88 -6.05 35.87
CA LEU A 627 35.52 -5.54 36.18
C LEU A 627 34.45 -6.52 35.70
N ALA A 628 34.60 -7.04 34.47
CA ALA A 628 33.66 -8.01 33.90
C ALA A 628 33.57 -9.31 34.71
N ASN A 629 34.71 -9.81 35.18
CA ASN A 629 34.78 -11.00 36.03
C ASN A 629 34.12 -10.78 37.41
N LYS A 630 34.38 -9.65 38.06
CA LYS A 630 33.73 -9.30 39.33
C LYS A 630 32.22 -9.21 39.24
N ILE A 631 31.72 -8.69 38.13
CA ILE A 631 30.26 -8.58 37.91
C ILE A 631 29.62 -9.96 37.67
N LEU A 632 30.31 -10.87 37.00
CA LEU A 632 29.84 -12.24 36.82
C LEU A 632 29.81 -13.00 38.17
N GLU A 633 30.86 -12.87 38.98
CA GLU A 633 30.93 -13.47 40.34
C GLU A 633 29.78 -12.98 41.24
N GLN A 634 29.50 -11.68 41.25
CA GLN A 634 28.37 -11.11 41.98
C GLN A 634 26.99 -11.59 41.53
N LYS A 635 26.84 -11.89 40.21
CA LYS A 635 25.61 -12.48 39.66
C LYS A 635 25.40 -13.91 40.09
N ASP A 636 26.43 -14.71 40.09
CA ASP A 636 26.39 -16.12 40.55
C ASP A 636 26.04 -16.22 42.04
N GLU A 637 26.57 -15.32 42.88
CA GLU A 637 26.20 -15.21 44.30
C GLU A 637 24.71 -14.76 44.50
N GLN A 638 24.13 -13.93 43.61
CA GLN A 638 22.76 -13.51 43.68
C GLN A 638 21.78 -14.59 43.20
N VAL A 639 22.15 -15.42 42.25
CA VAL A 639 21.37 -16.57 41.79
C VAL A 639 21.25 -17.66 42.86
N GLU A 640 22.30 -17.89 43.67
CA GLU A 640 22.23 -18.78 44.83
C GLU A 640 21.31 -18.25 45.95
N ASN A 641 21.07 -16.93 46.02
CA ASN A 641 20.23 -16.27 47.05
C ASN A 641 18.78 -15.94 46.60
N GLY A 642 18.32 -16.38 45.45
CA GLY A 642 16.92 -16.53 45.10
C GLY A 642 16.10 -15.23 44.97
N VAL A 643 16.56 -14.21 44.23
CA VAL A 643 15.71 -13.04 43.84
C VAL A 643 15.66 -12.95 42.33
N ASN A 644 14.60 -13.54 41.77
CA ASN A 644 14.22 -13.33 40.38
C ASN A 644 13.43 -12.00 40.25
N HIS A 645 14.04 -10.99 39.64
CA HIS A 645 13.25 -9.91 39.00
C HIS A 645 13.00 -10.29 37.55
N SER A 646 11.83 -10.88 37.32
CA SER A 646 11.32 -11.18 36.00
C SER A 646 10.59 -9.97 35.42
N SER A 647 10.89 -9.66 34.18
CA SER A 647 10.15 -8.92 33.17
C SER A 647 8.60 -8.96 33.34
N SER A 648 7.99 -7.95 33.93
CA SER A 648 6.51 -7.95 34.18
C SER A 648 5.73 -6.72 33.71
N ASP A 649 6.28 -5.84 32.88
CA ASP A 649 5.54 -4.63 32.47
C ASP A 649 5.08 -4.61 30.99
N GLN A 650 5.17 -5.70 30.25
CA GLN A 650 4.94 -5.69 28.80
C GLN A 650 3.57 -6.20 28.33
N GLU A 651 2.73 -6.73 29.24
CA GLU A 651 1.42 -7.30 28.90
C GLU A 651 0.32 -6.86 29.85
N ALA A 652 0.22 -5.57 30.14
CA ALA A 652 -0.80 -5.05 31.05
C ALA A 652 -2.24 -5.52 30.67
N TRP A 653 -2.51 -5.67 29.38
CA TRP A 653 -3.80 -6.18 28.87
C TRP A 653 -4.07 -7.63 29.24
N ARG A 654 -3.03 -8.43 29.54
CA ARG A 654 -3.21 -9.81 30.01
C ARG A 654 -3.83 -9.90 31.41
N SER A 655 -3.81 -8.81 32.18
CA SER A 655 -4.44 -8.72 33.50
C SER A 655 -5.93 -8.35 33.42
N GLU A 656 -6.46 -8.04 32.25
CA GLU A 656 -7.87 -7.73 32.05
C GLU A 656 -8.77 -8.97 32.07
N SER A 657 -10.09 -8.76 32.03
CA SER A 657 -11.04 -9.87 31.95
C SER A 657 -10.84 -10.69 30.69
N LEU A 658 -11.20 -11.96 30.71
CA LEU A 658 -11.09 -12.85 29.55
C LEU A 658 -11.76 -12.28 28.29
N GLU A 659 -12.93 -11.67 28.45
CA GLU A 659 -13.68 -11.05 27.36
C GLU A 659 -12.91 -9.86 26.77
N GLU A 660 -12.32 -9.01 27.60
CA GLU A 660 -11.54 -7.86 27.14
C GLU A 660 -10.22 -8.30 26.49
N ARG A 661 -9.60 -9.39 27.00
CA ARG A 661 -8.42 -9.97 26.36
C ARG A 661 -8.74 -10.47 24.95
N LEU A 662 -9.84 -11.16 24.74
CA LEU A 662 -10.29 -11.65 23.43
C LEU A 662 -10.64 -10.49 22.48
N VAL A 663 -11.34 -9.48 22.97
CA VAL A 663 -11.66 -8.26 22.19
C VAL A 663 -10.37 -7.51 21.78
N TYR A 664 -9.45 -7.34 22.72
CA TYR A 664 -8.18 -6.68 22.48
C TYR A 664 -7.32 -7.46 21.47
N ALA A 665 -7.22 -8.79 21.64
CA ALA A 665 -6.49 -9.67 20.73
C ALA A 665 -7.03 -9.56 19.29
N LEU A 666 -8.35 -9.54 19.11
CA LEU A 666 -8.96 -9.33 17.80
C LEU A 666 -8.66 -7.93 17.26
N ARG A 667 -8.94 -6.88 18.04
CA ARG A 667 -8.72 -5.48 17.60
C ARG A 667 -7.28 -5.22 17.18
N LYS A 668 -6.30 -5.87 17.81
CA LYS A 668 -4.86 -5.74 17.50
C LYS A 668 -4.35 -6.82 16.56
N GLY A 669 -5.15 -7.83 16.25
CA GLY A 669 -4.75 -8.97 15.43
C GLY A 669 -3.65 -9.82 16.08
N ILE A 670 -3.76 -10.11 17.36
CA ILE A 670 -2.77 -10.89 18.14
C ILE A 670 -3.25 -12.32 18.28
N SER A 671 -2.53 -13.30 17.70
CA SER A 671 -2.87 -14.73 17.80
C SER A 671 -2.10 -15.48 18.90
N THR A 672 -1.05 -14.88 19.47
CA THR A 672 -0.09 -15.56 20.36
C THR A 672 -0.73 -16.23 21.57
N TYR A 673 -1.71 -15.58 22.20
CA TYR A 673 -2.42 -16.10 23.39
C TYR A 673 -3.82 -16.63 23.08
N LEU A 674 -4.21 -16.61 21.81
CA LEU A 674 -5.57 -16.91 21.37
C LEU A 674 -6.00 -18.33 21.77
N ASN A 675 -5.09 -19.28 21.63
CA ASN A 675 -5.35 -20.69 21.99
C ASN A 675 -5.65 -20.83 23.50
N GLU A 676 -4.87 -20.19 24.37
CA GLU A 676 -5.04 -20.22 25.81
C GLU A 676 -6.36 -19.54 26.23
N ASP A 677 -6.61 -18.33 25.72
CA ASP A 677 -7.79 -17.55 26.03
C ASP A 677 -9.07 -18.22 25.52
N ILE A 678 -9.05 -18.86 24.34
CA ILE A 678 -10.17 -19.64 23.82
C ILE A 678 -10.45 -20.89 24.68
N HIS A 679 -9.42 -21.59 25.15
CA HIS A 679 -9.62 -22.72 26.04
C HIS A 679 -10.14 -22.29 27.42
N GLU A 680 -9.74 -21.14 27.94
CA GLU A 680 -10.31 -20.54 29.14
C GLU A 680 -11.78 -20.15 28.92
N ALA A 681 -12.09 -19.58 27.74
CA ALA A 681 -13.46 -19.24 27.36
C ALA A 681 -14.36 -20.48 27.27
N LEU A 682 -13.87 -21.59 26.73
CA LEU A 682 -14.61 -22.84 26.67
C LEU A 682 -14.97 -23.45 28.08
N GLN A 683 -14.26 -23.04 29.11
CA GLN A 683 -14.60 -23.42 30.49
C GLN A 683 -15.66 -22.51 31.10
N LYS A 684 -15.76 -21.26 30.64
CA LYS A 684 -16.65 -20.22 31.13
C LYS A 684 -18.01 -20.20 30.42
N TYR A 685 -18.00 -20.42 29.12
CA TYR A 685 -19.21 -20.40 28.29
C TYR A 685 -19.80 -21.82 28.16
N SER A 686 -21.12 -21.90 28.17
CA SER A 686 -21.81 -23.19 28.13
C SER A 686 -21.76 -23.88 26.76
N ARG A 687 -21.56 -23.07 25.67
CA ARG A 687 -21.44 -23.56 24.31
C ARG A 687 -20.28 -22.84 23.61
N ALA A 688 -19.54 -23.56 22.78
CA ALA A 688 -18.46 -22.99 21.99
C ALA A 688 -18.92 -21.87 21.05
N VAL A 689 -20.16 -21.95 20.56
CA VAL A 689 -20.77 -20.90 19.72
C VAL A 689 -20.96 -19.58 20.49
N ASP A 690 -21.24 -19.64 21.82
CA ASP A 690 -21.44 -18.44 22.63
C ASP A 690 -20.13 -17.60 22.75
N VAL A 691 -18.96 -18.21 22.60
CA VAL A 691 -17.67 -17.49 22.56
C VAL A 691 -17.57 -16.67 21.26
N ILE A 692 -18.06 -17.22 20.14
CA ILE A 692 -18.09 -16.53 18.85
C ILE A 692 -19.09 -15.37 18.92
N GLU A 693 -20.34 -15.65 19.29
CA GLU A 693 -21.43 -14.67 19.31
C GLU A 693 -21.22 -13.57 20.38
N GLY A 694 -20.44 -13.85 21.41
CA GLY A 694 -20.10 -12.92 22.50
C GLY A 694 -18.84 -12.09 22.22
N PRO A 695 -17.71 -12.41 22.89
CA PRO A 695 -16.53 -11.55 22.86
C PRO A 695 -15.89 -11.44 21.47
N LEU A 696 -15.90 -12.51 20.64
CA LEU A 696 -15.26 -12.45 19.33
C LEU A 696 -16.03 -11.53 18.37
N MET A 697 -17.36 -11.65 18.31
CA MET A 697 -18.18 -10.74 17.49
C MET A 697 -18.15 -9.30 17.98
N ARG A 698 -18.08 -9.08 19.31
CA ARG A 698 -17.91 -7.73 19.86
C ARG A 698 -16.61 -7.10 19.34
N GLY A 699 -15.50 -7.84 19.36
CA GLY A 699 -14.22 -7.36 18.82
C GLY A 699 -14.30 -7.03 17.31
N MET A 700 -14.97 -7.85 16.52
CA MET A 700 -15.17 -7.60 15.08
C MET A 700 -16.04 -6.37 14.83
N ASN A 701 -17.09 -6.16 15.62
CA ASN A 701 -17.93 -4.96 15.50
C ASN A 701 -17.14 -3.68 15.83
N GLU A 702 -16.31 -3.69 16.90
CA GLU A 702 -15.42 -2.56 17.21
C GLU A 702 -14.45 -2.25 16.05
N VAL A 703 -13.90 -3.28 15.40
CA VAL A 703 -13.04 -3.10 14.22
C VAL A 703 -13.82 -2.48 13.06
N GLY A 704 -15.06 -2.93 12.83
CA GLY A 704 -15.94 -2.35 11.82
C GLY A 704 -16.25 -0.87 12.08
N ASP A 705 -16.56 -0.51 13.33
CA ASP A 705 -16.80 0.87 13.72
C ASP A 705 -15.55 1.75 13.55
N LEU A 706 -14.37 1.24 13.91
CA LEU A 706 -13.10 1.94 13.76
C LEU A 706 -12.75 2.14 12.27
N PHE A 707 -12.99 1.14 11.44
CA PHE A 707 -12.79 1.22 10.00
C PHE A 707 -13.76 2.23 9.35
N GLY A 708 -15.05 2.13 9.67
CA GLY A 708 -16.06 3.07 9.18
C GLY A 708 -15.84 4.53 9.65
N ALA A 709 -15.20 4.73 10.80
CA ALA A 709 -14.79 6.04 11.31
C ALA A 709 -13.45 6.56 10.73
N GLY A 710 -12.79 5.82 9.83
CA GLY A 710 -11.47 6.16 9.27
C GLY A 710 -10.33 6.10 10.29
N LYS A 711 -10.52 5.41 11.42
CA LYS A 711 -9.50 5.21 12.46
C LYS A 711 -8.73 3.91 12.32
N MET A 712 -9.10 3.09 11.39
CA MET A 712 -8.47 1.83 11.03
C MET A 712 -8.47 1.71 9.50
N PHE A 713 -7.45 1.11 8.88
CA PHE A 713 -7.36 0.97 7.43
C PHE A 713 -7.35 -0.51 7.01
N LEU A 714 -7.56 -0.78 5.72
CA LEU A 714 -7.86 -2.11 5.20
C LEU A 714 -6.89 -3.22 5.63
N PRO A 715 -5.56 -3.08 5.61
CA PRO A 715 -4.65 -4.12 6.08
C PRO A 715 -4.86 -4.52 7.54
N GLN A 716 -5.27 -3.59 8.40
CA GLN A 716 -5.60 -3.87 9.81
C GLN A 716 -6.87 -4.72 9.92
N VAL A 717 -7.90 -4.43 9.11
CA VAL A 717 -9.14 -5.22 9.07
C VAL A 717 -8.87 -6.64 8.60
N VAL A 718 -8.03 -6.81 7.57
CA VAL A 718 -7.62 -8.12 7.06
C VAL A 718 -6.90 -8.93 8.13
N LYS A 719 -5.99 -8.31 8.89
CA LYS A 719 -5.29 -8.92 10.01
C LYS A 719 -6.26 -9.40 11.11
N THR A 720 -7.21 -8.54 11.49
CA THR A 720 -8.25 -8.90 12.48
C THR A 720 -9.11 -10.08 12.01
N ALA A 721 -9.51 -10.06 10.72
CA ALA A 721 -10.29 -11.12 10.11
C ALA A 721 -9.56 -12.48 10.18
N ARG A 722 -8.23 -12.47 10.00
CA ARG A 722 -7.40 -13.65 10.17
C ARG A 722 -7.40 -14.17 11.60
N THR A 723 -7.19 -13.28 12.60
CA THR A 723 -7.23 -13.67 14.02
C THR A 723 -8.60 -14.27 14.39
N MET A 724 -9.68 -13.73 13.83
CA MET A 724 -11.03 -14.31 13.99
C MET A 724 -11.12 -15.72 13.40
N LYS A 725 -10.56 -15.94 12.21
CA LYS A 725 -10.52 -17.27 11.57
C LYS A 725 -9.74 -18.28 12.40
N ASP A 726 -8.61 -17.89 12.96
CA ASP A 726 -7.80 -18.74 13.86
C ASP A 726 -8.59 -19.09 15.14
N ALA A 727 -9.28 -18.12 15.75
CA ALA A 727 -10.15 -18.35 16.88
C ALA A 727 -11.27 -19.37 16.58
N VAL A 728 -11.93 -19.21 15.43
CA VAL A 728 -12.98 -20.13 14.97
C VAL A 728 -12.41 -21.52 14.71
N ALA A 729 -11.21 -21.63 14.13
CA ALA A 729 -10.56 -22.92 13.89
C ALA A 729 -10.27 -23.68 15.21
N ILE A 730 -9.87 -22.98 16.27
CA ILE A 730 -9.70 -23.57 17.61
C ILE A 730 -11.04 -24.05 18.19
N LEU A 731 -12.12 -23.28 17.99
CA LEU A 731 -13.47 -23.60 18.49
C LEU A 731 -14.17 -24.72 17.68
N GLN A 732 -13.82 -24.89 16.41
CA GLN A 732 -14.45 -25.80 15.48
C GLN A 732 -14.61 -27.25 16.00
N PRO A 733 -13.57 -27.90 16.60
CA PRO A 733 -13.70 -29.25 17.14
C PRO A 733 -14.70 -29.38 18.29
N TYR A 734 -14.92 -28.31 19.06
CA TYR A 734 -15.85 -28.27 20.16
C TYR A 734 -17.28 -28.03 19.66
N ILE A 735 -17.45 -27.14 18.69
CA ILE A 735 -18.73 -26.92 18.00
C ILE A 735 -19.22 -28.19 17.32
N GLU A 736 -18.31 -28.95 16.71
CA GLU A 736 -18.64 -30.24 16.07
C GLU A 736 -19.04 -31.32 17.07
N LYS A 737 -18.46 -31.30 18.28
CA LYS A 737 -18.84 -32.20 19.37
C LYS A 737 -20.20 -31.85 19.99
N GLU A 738 -20.54 -30.56 20.02
CA GLU A 738 -21.83 -30.08 20.55
C GLU A 738 -23.00 -30.35 19.60
N LYS A 739 -22.73 -30.65 18.33
CA LYS A 739 -23.74 -30.98 17.31
C LYS A 739 -23.88 -32.48 17.15
N VAL A 740 -24.95 -33.01 17.61
CA VAL A 740 -25.41 -34.36 17.22
C VAL A 740 -25.95 -34.30 15.77
N GLY A 741 -25.04 -34.52 14.77
CA GLY A 741 -25.38 -34.72 13.38
C GLY A 741 -25.24 -33.49 12.45
N GLY A 742 -24.07 -33.28 11.89
CA GLY A 742 -23.84 -32.41 10.71
C GLY A 742 -22.80 -31.33 10.88
N LYS A 743 -22.10 -31.00 9.82
CA LYS A 743 -21.07 -29.91 9.75
C LYS A 743 -21.64 -28.56 10.20
N ALA A 744 -20.96 -27.88 11.10
CA ALA A 744 -21.34 -26.58 11.64
C ALA A 744 -20.87 -25.42 10.75
N ILE A 745 -21.37 -25.34 9.54
CA ILE A 745 -21.22 -24.18 8.67
C ILE A 745 -22.38 -23.23 9.01
N ALA A 746 -22.08 -21.93 9.24
CA ALA A 746 -23.11 -20.92 9.54
C ALA A 746 -24.08 -20.74 8.36
N GLY A 747 -23.60 -20.99 7.13
CA GLY A 747 -24.37 -20.98 5.89
C GLY A 747 -23.45 -20.97 4.68
N LYS A 748 -24.00 -21.20 3.50
CA LYS A 748 -23.30 -21.09 2.22
C LYS A 748 -23.63 -19.77 1.55
N VAL A 749 -22.60 -19.00 1.21
CA VAL A 749 -22.74 -17.69 0.56
C VAL A 749 -22.06 -17.70 -0.80
N LEU A 750 -22.82 -17.39 -1.84
CA LEU A 750 -22.27 -17.20 -3.18
C LEU A 750 -22.00 -15.70 -3.38
N LEU A 751 -20.77 -15.37 -3.76
CA LEU A 751 -20.36 -14.00 -4.07
C LEU A 751 -20.02 -13.87 -5.56
N ALA A 752 -20.48 -12.77 -6.17
CA ALA A 752 -20.19 -12.46 -7.56
C ALA A 752 -20.07 -10.95 -7.76
N THR A 753 -19.09 -10.53 -8.55
CA THR A 753 -19.13 -9.21 -9.18
C THR A 753 -19.98 -9.33 -10.45
N VAL A 754 -20.98 -8.47 -10.57
CA VAL A 754 -21.99 -8.56 -11.61
C VAL A 754 -21.41 -8.40 -13.01
N LYS A 755 -22.15 -8.86 -14.02
CA LYS A 755 -21.78 -8.78 -15.43
C LYS A 755 -21.33 -7.39 -15.83
N GLY A 756 -20.24 -7.30 -16.59
CA GLY A 756 -19.67 -6.04 -17.08
C GLY A 756 -18.83 -5.27 -16.06
N ASP A 757 -18.63 -5.81 -14.84
CA ASP A 757 -17.81 -5.20 -13.82
C ASP A 757 -16.63 -6.14 -13.45
N VAL A 758 -15.41 -5.59 -13.47
CA VAL A 758 -14.16 -6.30 -13.21
C VAL A 758 -13.58 -6.02 -11.83
N HIS A 759 -14.25 -5.16 -11.05
CA HIS A 759 -13.73 -4.73 -9.75
C HIS A 759 -14.11 -5.74 -8.66
N ASP A 760 -13.14 -6.53 -8.21
CA ASP A 760 -13.35 -7.63 -7.27
C ASP A 760 -12.84 -7.37 -5.84
N ILE A 761 -12.06 -6.32 -5.61
CA ILE A 761 -11.44 -6.03 -4.31
C ILE A 761 -12.49 -5.99 -3.18
N GLY A 762 -13.58 -5.23 -3.37
CA GLY A 762 -14.66 -5.16 -2.39
C GLY A 762 -15.33 -6.50 -2.14
N LYS A 763 -15.59 -7.29 -3.20
CA LYS A 763 -16.15 -8.63 -3.12
C LYS A 763 -15.22 -9.58 -2.38
N ASN A 764 -13.92 -9.53 -2.69
CA ASN A 764 -12.93 -10.39 -2.06
C ASN A 764 -12.83 -10.10 -0.56
N ILE A 765 -12.87 -8.83 -0.15
CA ILE A 765 -12.94 -8.45 1.27
C ILE A 765 -14.16 -9.05 1.95
N VAL A 766 -15.35 -8.95 1.32
CA VAL A 766 -16.57 -9.57 1.86
C VAL A 766 -16.41 -11.07 1.97
N GLY A 767 -15.85 -11.72 0.96
CA GLY A 767 -15.58 -13.17 0.95
C GLY A 767 -14.72 -13.60 2.14
N VAL A 768 -13.65 -12.85 2.37
CA VAL A 768 -12.75 -13.02 3.51
C VAL A 768 -13.49 -12.88 4.84
N VAL A 769 -14.19 -11.77 5.03
CA VAL A 769 -14.92 -11.49 6.28
C VAL A 769 -15.99 -12.56 6.54
N MET A 770 -16.69 -13.03 5.49
CA MET A 770 -17.67 -14.11 5.60
C MET A 770 -17.03 -15.44 5.95
N ALA A 771 -15.92 -15.80 5.29
CA ALA A 771 -15.19 -17.04 5.58
C ALA A 771 -14.66 -17.07 7.03
N CYS A 772 -14.18 -15.95 7.53
CA CYS A 772 -13.72 -15.78 8.92
C CYS A 772 -14.87 -15.95 9.95
N ASN A 773 -16.10 -15.69 9.53
CA ASN A 773 -17.30 -15.88 10.36
C ASN A 773 -18.00 -17.22 10.10
N ASN A 774 -17.22 -18.22 9.65
CA ASN A 774 -17.68 -19.61 9.47
C ASN A 774 -18.75 -19.84 8.40
N TYR A 775 -18.81 -18.95 7.38
CA TYR A 775 -19.59 -19.19 6.17
C TYR A 775 -18.75 -19.92 5.13
N GLU A 776 -19.35 -20.87 4.43
CA GLU A 776 -18.76 -21.44 3.22
C GLU A 776 -18.96 -20.45 2.08
N VAL A 777 -17.88 -19.84 1.60
CA VAL A 777 -17.91 -18.84 0.54
C VAL A 777 -17.62 -19.47 -0.81
N ILE A 778 -18.54 -19.29 -1.74
CA ILE A 778 -18.40 -19.68 -3.13
C ILE A 778 -18.19 -18.41 -3.95
N ASP A 779 -16.94 -18.10 -4.25
CA ASP A 779 -16.58 -16.96 -5.08
C ASP A 779 -16.67 -17.31 -6.56
N MET A 780 -17.48 -16.58 -7.30
CA MET A 780 -17.65 -16.77 -8.74
C MET A 780 -16.76 -15.85 -9.60
N GLY A 781 -15.96 -14.99 -8.95
CA GLY A 781 -15.12 -14.05 -9.65
C GLY A 781 -15.87 -12.81 -10.13
N VAL A 782 -15.42 -12.25 -11.25
CA VAL A 782 -15.91 -11.01 -11.85
C VAL A 782 -16.72 -11.26 -13.12
N MET A 783 -17.46 -10.25 -13.57
CA MET A 783 -18.27 -10.28 -14.79
C MET A 783 -19.22 -11.49 -14.88
N VAL A 784 -19.83 -11.85 -13.77
CA VAL A 784 -20.65 -13.06 -13.69
C VAL A 784 -22.07 -12.78 -14.17
N PRO A 785 -22.52 -13.41 -15.27
CA PRO A 785 -23.88 -13.24 -15.74
C PRO A 785 -24.89 -14.00 -14.87
N ALA A 786 -26.14 -13.50 -14.83
CA ALA A 786 -27.22 -14.02 -14.00
C ALA A 786 -27.46 -15.53 -14.14
N ASP A 787 -27.38 -16.06 -15.34
CA ASP A 787 -27.61 -17.49 -15.63
C ASP A 787 -26.59 -18.40 -14.94
N LYS A 788 -25.32 -17.97 -14.86
CA LYS A 788 -24.26 -18.67 -14.13
C LYS A 788 -24.48 -18.61 -12.62
N ILE A 789 -24.88 -17.45 -12.10
CA ILE A 789 -25.21 -17.27 -10.67
C ILE A 789 -26.37 -18.21 -10.31
N ILE A 790 -27.42 -18.21 -11.10
CA ILE A 790 -28.61 -19.05 -10.91
C ILE A 790 -28.24 -20.55 -10.92
N LYS A 791 -27.46 -20.97 -11.91
CA LYS A 791 -27.01 -22.35 -12.05
C LYS A 791 -26.21 -22.79 -10.83
N LYS A 792 -25.20 -22.01 -10.46
CA LYS A 792 -24.31 -22.31 -9.33
C LYS A 792 -25.06 -22.27 -8.00
N ALA A 793 -25.95 -21.29 -7.80
CA ALA A 793 -26.77 -21.20 -6.60
C ALA A 793 -27.67 -22.43 -6.39
N LYS A 794 -28.23 -23.00 -7.47
CA LYS A 794 -29.05 -24.24 -7.43
C LYS A 794 -28.19 -25.47 -7.22
N GLU A 795 -27.06 -25.59 -7.88
CA GLU A 795 -26.13 -26.73 -7.75
C GLU A 795 -25.59 -26.84 -6.33
N GLU A 796 -25.10 -25.75 -5.75
CA GLU A 796 -24.47 -25.70 -4.43
C GLU A 796 -25.48 -25.55 -3.29
N LYS A 797 -26.74 -25.25 -3.61
CA LYS A 797 -27.80 -24.96 -2.62
C LYS A 797 -27.40 -23.89 -1.63
N VAL A 798 -27.01 -22.74 -2.15
CA VAL A 798 -26.54 -21.61 -1.34
C VAL A 798 -27.68 -21.00 -0.54
N ASP A 799 -27.35 -20.47 0.63
CA ASP A 799 -28.31 -19.84 1.55
C ASP A 799 -28.44 -18.32 1.30
N LEU A 800 -27.40 -17.69 0.77
CA LEU A 800 -27.30 -16.25 0.50
C LEU A 800 -26.57 -16.01 -0.82
N ILE A 801 -26.94 -14.93 -1.50
CA ILE A 801 -26.22 -14.41 -2.67
C ILE A 801 -25.73 -12.99 -2.36
N GLY A 802 -24.45 -12.73 -2.56
CA GLY A 802 -23.85 -11.39 -2.47
C GLY A 802 -23.46 -10.90 -3.86
N LEU A 803 -23.99 -9.76 -4.27
CA LEU A 803 -23.65 -9.08 -5.52
C LEU A 803 -22.82 -7.84 -5.24
N SER A 804 -21.73 -7.68 -5.97
CA SER A 804 -20.82 -6.55 -5.87
C SER A 804 -20.74 -5.80 -7.21
N GLY A 805 -20.56 -4.48 -7.13
CA GLY A 805 -20.33 -3.64 -8.31
C GLY A 805 -19.73 -2.29 -7.92
N LEU A 806 -18.81 -1.80 -8.74
CA LEU A 806 -18.10 -0.54 -8.51
C LEU A 806 -18.45 0.55 -9.53
N ILE A 807 -18.88 0.16 -10.71
CA ILE A 807 -19.18 1.10 -11.80
C ILE A 807 -20.68 1.31 -11.95
N THR A 808 -21.08 2.46 -12.50
CA THR A 808 -22.49 2.80 -12.66
C THR A 808 -23.31 1.77 -13.47
N PRO A 809 -22.79 1.15 -14.55
CA PRO A 809 -23.51 0.07 -15.26
C PRO A 809 -23.84 -1.14 -14.39
N SER A 810 -23.06 -1.42 -13.36
CA SER A 810 -23.29 -2.55 -12.44
C SER A 810 -24.62 -2.42 -11.70
N LEU A 811 -25.09 -1.20 -11.47
CA LEU A 811 -26.39 -0.94 -10.83
C LEU A 811 -27.55 -1.48 -11.66
N GLN A 812 -27.49 -1.34 -12.99
CA GLN A 812 -28.52 -1.88 -13.89
C GLN A 812 -28.39 -3.41 -13.99
N GLU A 813 -27.19 -3.96 -14.01
CA GLU A 813 -26.98 -5.41 -14.01
C GLU A 813 -27.51 -6.06 -12.72
N MET A 814 -27.35 -5.44 -11.55
CA MET A 814 -27.96 -5.92 -10.31
C MET A 814 -29.50 -5.96 -10.38
N VAL A 815 -30.12 -5.03 -11.09
CA VAL A 815 -31.57 -5.04 -11.37
C VAL A 815 -31.92 -6.23 -12.29
N ASN A 816 -31.15 -6.42 -13.35
CA ASN A 816 -31.33 -7.52 -14.30
C ASN A 816 -31.16 -8.88 -13.61
N ASP A 817 -30.16 -9.01 -12.73
CA ASP A 817 -29.87 -10.23 -11.98
C ASP A 817 -31.05 -10.65 -11.09
N VAL A 818 -31.61 -9.72 -10.30
CA VAL A 818 -32.74 -10.08 -9.40
C VAL A 818 -34.01 -10.41 -10.18
N VAL A 819 -34.23 -9.79 -11.33
CA VAL A 819 -35.34 -10.16 -12.24
C VAL A 819 -35.14 -11.60 -12.75
N ALA A 820 -33.93 -11.94 -13.23
CA ALA A 820 -33.60 -13.30 -13.66
C ALA A 820 -33.71 -14.32 -12.52
N PHE A 821 -33.31 -13.95 -11.29
CA PHE A 821 -33.46 -14.81 -10.11
C PHE A 821 -34.93 -15.14 -9.83
N LYS A 822 -35.79 -14.11 -9.92
CA LYS A 822 -37.25 -14.29 -9.76
C LYS A 822 -37.83 -15.19 -10.86
N GLU A 823 -37.49 -14.96 -12.11
CA GLU A 823 -37.94 -15.76 -13.25
C GLU A 823 -37.46 -17.21 -13.15
N ALA A 824 -36.25 -17.44 -12.59
CA ALA A 824 -35.70 -18.77 -12.34
C ALA A 824 -36.27 -19.45 -11.08
N GLY A 825 -37.17 -18.77 -10.35
CA GLY A 825 -37.82 -19.28 -9.13
C GLY A 825 -36.86 -19.40 -7.92
N LEU A 826 -35.79 -18.60 -7.88
CA LEU A 826 -34.92 -18.52 -6.72
C LEU A 826 -35.63 -17.76 -5.60
N ASN A 827 -35.48 -18.24 -4.36
CA ASN A 827 -36.04 -17.62 -3.16
C ASN A 827 -34.94 -17.49 -2.09
N ILE A 828 -33.82 -16.93 -2.50
CA ILE A 828 -32.60 -16.78 -1.70
C ILE A 828 -32.41 -15.29 -1.39
N PRO A 829 -32.16 -14.86 -0.14
CA PRO A 829 -31.87 -13.46 0.17
C PRO A 829 -30.63 -12.98 -0.59
N VAL A 830 -30.67 -11.71 -1.01
CA VAL A 830 -29.59 -11.07 -1.75
C VAL A 830 -29.01 -9.93 -0.95
N MET A 831 -27.70 -9.91 -0.83
CA MET A 831 -26.92 -8.83 -0.23
C MET A 831 -26.30 -8.02 -1.38
N ILE A 832 -26.47 -6.70 -1.37
CA ILE A 832 -25.97 -5.78 -2.40
C ILE A 832 -24.88 -4.92 -1.77
N GLY A 833 -23.67 -4.99 -2.32
CA GLY A 833 -22.53 -4.20 -1.90
C GLY A 833 -21.78 -3.57 -3.06
N GLY A 834 -20.86 -2.67 -2.74
CA GLY A 834 -20.02 -1.96 -3.69
C GLY A 834 -20.18 -0.44 -3.61
N ALA A 835 -19.15 0.30 -4.00
CA ALA A 835 -19.04 1.74 -3.75
C ALA A 835 -20.11 2.60 -4.47
N THR A 836 -20.63 2.12 -5.59
CA THR A 836 -21.73 2.83 -6.32
C THR A 836 -23.11 2.48 -5.83
N THR A 837 -23.24 1.43 -4.98
CA THR A 837 -24.55 0.99 -4.49
C THR A 837 -25.04 1.85 -3.33
N SER A 838 -26.36 1.95 -3.19
CA SER A 838 -26.94 2.69 -2.08
C SER A 838 -28.25 2.06 -1.61
N GLN A 839 -28.62 2.32 -0.37
CA GLN A 839 -29.88 1.87 0.19
C GLN A 839 -31.09 2.41 -0.60
N LEU A 840 -31.00 3.64 -1.10
CA LEU A 840 -32.05 4.25 -1.90
C LEU A 840 -32.23 3.54 -3.25
N HIS A 841 -31.10 3.23 -3.93
CA HIS A 841 -31.13 2.48 -5.20
C HIS A 841 -31.73 1.10 -5.01
N VAL A 842 -31.30 0.37 -3.98
CA VAL A 842 -31.87 -0.95 -3.66
C VAL A 842 -33.37 -0.85 -3.34
N ALA A 843 -33.75 0.15 -2.53
CA ALA A 843 -35.17 0.37 -2.19
C ALA A 843 -36.05 0.69 -3.39
N LEU A 844 -35.56 1.50 -4.36
CA LEU A 844 -36.33 1.98 -5.49
C LEU A 844 -36.33 1.01 -6.68
N LYS A 845 -35.19 0.42 -7.00
CA LYS A 845 -34.96 -0.26 -8.27
C LYS A 845 -34.80 -1.77 -8.16
N ILE A 846 -34.29 -2.30 -7.05
CA ILE A 846 -33.95 -3.73 -6.93
C ILE A 846 -34.99 -4.48 -6.08
N ALA A 847 -35.17 -4.07 -4.82
CA ALA A 847 -36.03 -4.77 -3.88
C ALA A 847 -37.51 -4.95 -4.35
N PRO A 848 -38.12 -4.01 -5.11
CA PRO A 848 -39.50 -4.21 -5.61
C PRO A 848 -39.65 -5.34 -6.63
N LEU A 849 -38.54 -5.75 -7.25
CA LEU A 849 -38.54 -6.71 -8.37
C LEU A 849 -38.28 -8.15 -7.91
N TYR A 850 -37.96 -8.35 -6.64
CA TYR A 850 -37.63 -9.66 -6.09
C TYR A 850 -38.45 -10.02 -4.84
N ASP A 851 -38.84 -11.27 -4.71
CA ASP A 851 -39.78 -11.71 -3.67
C ASP A 851 -39.05 -12.07 -2.34
N SER A 852 -37.77 -12.35 -2.39
CA SER A 852 -36.91 -12.54 -1.22
C SER A 852 -36.25 -11.23 -0.76
N PRO A 853 -35.78 -11.13 0.50
CA PRO A 853 -35.13 -9.91 0.99
C PRO A 853 -33.92 -9.54 0.16
N VAL A 854 -33.85 -8.24 -0.22
CA VAL A 854 -32.65 -7.63 -0.82
C VAL A 854 -32.15 -6.57 0.15
N VAL A 855 -30.93 -6.75 0.64
CA VAL A 855 -30.36 -5.89 1.67
C VAL A 855 -29.14 -5.16 1.14
N TRP A 856 -29.16 -3.83 1.22
CA TRP A 856 -27.97 -3.05 0.95
C TRP A 856 -27.01 -3.08 2.15
N ILE A 857 -25.74 -3.30 1.86
CA ILE A 857 -24.69 -3.38 2.87
C ILE A 857 -23.63 -2.31 2.58
N LYS A 858 -23.51 -1.37 3.51
CA LYS A 858 -22.61 -0.22 3.40
C LYS A 858 -21.15 -0.62 3.53
N ASP A 859 -20.85 -1.58 4.38
CA ASP A 859 -19.50 -1.93 4.81
C ASP A 859 -19.31 -3.45 4.82
N ALA A 860 -18.13 -3.91 4.40
CA ALA A 860 -17.82 -5.34 4.34
C ALA A 860 -17.91 -6.02 5.71
N SER A 861 -17.54 -5.34 6.79
CA SER A 861 -17.54 -5.89 8.16
C SER A 861 -18.95 -6.22 8.69
N VAL A 862 -19.98 -5.59 8.15
CA VAL A 862 -21.38 -5.79 8.58
C VAL A 862 -22.03 -7.04 7.93
N ASN A 863 -21.43 -7.57 6.86
CA ASN A 863 -22.00 -8.72 6.13
C ASN A 863 -22.32 -9.93 7.01
N PRO A 864 -21.43 -10.38 7.94
CA PRO A 864 -21.73 -11.55 8.75
C PRO A 864 -22.90 -11.38 9.70
N SER A 865 -23.05 -10.19 10.30
CA SER A 865 -24.15 -9.90 11.21
C SER A 865 -25.51 -9.89 10.48
N ILE A 866 -25.56 -9.28 9.30
CA ILE A 866 -26.76 -9.29 8.45
C ILE A 866 -27.07 -10.71 7.94
N ALA A 867 -26.04 -11.45 7.52
CA ALA A 867 -26.19 -12.84 7.08
C ALA A 867 -26.76 -13.73 8.20
N ALA A 868 -26.26 -13.59 9.44
CA ALA A 868 -26.77 -14.32 10.60
C ALA A 868 -28.26 -14.04 10.84
N VAL A 869 -28.69 -12.78 10.76
CA VAL A 869 -30.11 -12.39 10.91
C VAL A 869 -30.95 -12.94 9.75
N LEU A 870 -30.45 -12.90 8.50
CA LEU A 870 -31.18 -13.41 7.34
C LEU A 870 -31.35 -14.93 7.35
N LEU A 871 -30.43 -15.67 7.97
CA LEU A 871 -30.48 -17.13 8.08
C LEU A 871 -31.27 -17.59 9.33
N ASN A 872 -31.42 -16.75 10.34
CA ASN A 872 -32.22 -17.04 11.52
C ASN A 872 -33.70 -16.81 11.26
N LYS A 873 -34.49 -17.88 11.14
CA LYS A 873 -35.94 -17.80 10.81
C LYS A 873 -36.74 -16.88 11.75
N ARG A 874 -36.38 -16.79 13.03
CA ARG A 874 -37.12 -15.97 14.02
C ARG A 874 -36.80 -14.48 13.90
N GLU A 875 -35.55 -14.16 13.66
CA GLU A 875 -35.10 -12.77 13.55
C GLU A 875 -35.38 -12.18 12.17
N ARG A 876 -35.27 -13.01 11.12
CA ARG A 876 -35.53 -12.64 9.74
C ARG A 876 -36.89 -11.95 9.53
N GLU A 877 -37.96 -12.46 10.13
CA GLU A 877 -39.30 -11.89 9.95
C GLU A 877 -39.39 -10.46 10.49
N ASN A 878 -38.82 -10.20 11.67
CA ASN A 878 -38.81 -8.88 12.28
C ASN A 878 -37.90 -7.94 11.49
N PHE A 879 -36.72 -8.39 11.12
CA PHE A 879 -35.77 -7.63 10.32
C PHE A 879 -36.38 -7.25 8.95
N CYS A 880 -37.03 -8.18 8.25
CA CYS A 880 -37.65 -7.89 6.97
C CYS A 880 -38.82 -6.91 7.09
N LYS A 881 -39.57 -6.91 8.20
CA LYS A 881 -40.62 -5.90 8.45
C LYS A 881 -40.04 -4.51 8.63
N GLU A 882 -38.96 -4.38 9.37
CA GLU A 882 -38.27 -3.10 9.59
C GLU A 882 -37.59 -2.62 8.30
N LEU A 883 -36.95 -3.51 7.55
CA LEU A 883 -36.33 -3.23 6.27
C LEU A 883 -37.37 -2.71 5.27
N ASN A 884 -38.50 -3.40 5.14
CA ASN A 884 -39.59 -2.99 4.25
C ASN A 884 -40.16 -1.62 4.64
N LYS A 885 -40.37 -1.35 5.93
CA LYS A 885 -40.79 -0.05 6.43
C LYS A 885 -39.78 1.05 6.06
N THR A 886 -38.50 0.77 6.22
CA THR A 886 -37.42 1.69 5.85
C THR A 886 -37.47 1.97 4.34
N TYR A 887 -37.60 0.93 3.51
CA TYR A 887 -37.68 1.08 2.05
C TYR A 887 -38.94 1.82 1.61
N GLU A 888 -40.06 1.63 2.27
CA GLU A 888 -41.30 2.40 2.02
C GLU A 888 -41.14 3.88 2.35
N CYS A 889 -40.49 4.21 3.47
CA CYS A 889 -40.17 5.60 3.84
C CYS A 889 -39.25 6.25 2.79
N LEU A 890 -38.21 5.53 2.33
CA LEU A 890 -37.29 6.03 1.29
C LEU A 890 -38.00 6.26 -0.03
N ARG A 891 -38.88 5.35 -0.44
CA ARG A 891 -39.69 5.50 -1.66
C ARG A 891 -40.66 6.68 -1.56
N ALA A 892 -41.28 6.88 -0.39
CA ALA A 892 -42.19 8.00 -0.16
C ALA A 892 -41.46 9.35 -0.21
N GLY A 893 -40.32 9.46 0.52
CA GLY A 893 -39.48 10.65 0.52
C GLY A 893 -38.96 11.01 -0.90
N TYR A 894 -38.53 10.00 -1.67
CA TYR A 894 -38.12 10.22 -3.06
C TYR A 894 -39.27 10.72 -3.98
N LYS A 895 -40.45 10.15 -3.81
CA LYS A 895 -41.65 10.63 -4.54
C LYS A 895 -42.02 12.08 -4.17
N GLU A 896 -41.93 12.44 -2.89
CA GLU A 896 -42.20 13.81 -2.44
C GLU A 896 -41.17 14.80 -3.00
N GLN A 897 -39.89 14.40 -3.10
CA GLN A 897 -38.87 15.23 -3.74
C GLN A 897 -39.12 15.44 -5.22
N GLN A 898 -39.56 14.40 -5.95
CA GLN A 898 -39.95 14.52 -7.36
C GLN A 898 -41.20 15.39 -7.57
N LEU A 899 -42.15 15.32 -6.64
CA LEU A 899 -43.34 16.16 -6.70
C LEU A 899 -43.06 17.64 -6.43
N LYS A 900 -41.93 17.96 -5.77
CA LYS A 900 -41.47 19.36 -5.57
C LYS A 900 -40.76 19.95 -6.79
N ILE A 901 -40.42 19.16 -7.80
CA ILE A 901 -39.85 19.64 -9.04
C ILE A 901 -40.99 20.24 -9.88
N LEU A 902 -41.01 21.57 -10.00
CA LEU A 902 -41.93 22.27 -10.83
C LEU A 902 -41.66 21.99 -12.32
N SER A 903 -42.71 21.90 -13.14
CA SER A 903 -42.50 21.90 -14.57
C SER A 903 -41.80 23.19 -14.99
N LEU A 904 -41.05 23.15 -16.10
CA LEU A 904 -40.27 24.28 -16.59
C LEU A 904 -41.16 25.56 -16.75
N ASP A 905 -42.39 25.39 -17.15
CA ASP A 905 -43.33 26.50 -17.29
C ASP A 905 -43.72 27.10 -15.93
N LYS A 906 -44.05 26.26 -14.94
CA LYS A 906 -44.29 26.71 -13.57
C LYS A 906 -43.07 27.31 -12.88
N ALA A 907 -41.89 26.80 -13.18
CA ALA A 907 -40.65 27.39 -12.66
C ALA A 907 -40.39 28.77 -13.27
N ARG A 908 -40.73 28.96 -14.54
CA ARG A 908 -40.65 30.26 -15.21
C ARG A 908 -41.68 31.27 -14.68
N GLU A 909 -42.91 30.81 -14.37
CA GLU A 909 -43.93 31.62 -13.72
C GLU A 909 -43.54 32.06 -12.32
N ASN A 910 -42.85 31.17 -11.55
CA ASN A 910 -42.36 31.46 -10.20
C ASN A 910 -40.96 32.13 -10.19
N LYS A 911 -40.49 32.66 -11.30
CA LYS A 911 -39.23 33.37 -11.38
C LYS A 911 -39.22 34.55 -10.40
N LEU A 912 -38.21 34.56 -9.51
CA LEU A 912 -37.97 35.69 -8.62
C LEU A 912 -37.62 36.93 -9.45
N ASN A 913 -38.53 37.95 -9.42
CA ASN A 913 -38.32 39.20 -10.12
C ASN A 913 -37.83 40.22 -9.10
N LEU A 914 -36.53 40.45 -9.08
CA LEU A 914 -35.88 41.35 -8.10
C LEU A 914 -35.91 42.83 -8.52
N PHE A 915 -36.50 43.15 -9.69
CA PHE A 915 -36.42 44.48 -10.31
C PHE A 915 -37.76 45.02 -10.80
N GLU A 916 -38.91 44.54 -10.30
CA GLU A 916 -40.22 45.17 -10.41
C GLU A 916 -40.67 45.82 -9.12
#